data_1ab74b195143671215c12f05597e1de6
#
_entry.id   1ab74b195143671215c12f05597e1de6
#
_cell.length_a   1.000
_cell.length_b   1.000
_cell.length_c   1.000
_cell.angle_alpha   90.00
_cell.angle_beta   90.00
_cell.angle_gamma   90.00
#
_symmetry.space_group_name_H-M   'P 1'
#
loop_
_entity.id
_entity.type
_entity.pdbx_description
1 polymer ?
#
loop_
_entity_poly.entity_id
_entity_poly.type
_entity_poly.pdbx_seq_one_letter_code
_entity_poly.pdbx_strand_id
1 'polypeptide(L)'
;MAKLVIVESPAKAKTIGKYLGKDYEVTASMGHIRDLPASQLGIDIEHDYAPQYISIKGKEKLIKELKSKAKHSDGVLLATDPDREGEAISWHLANILGLDPHEPNRVTFDEITKKGVKEGMAHPRAINEDLFNAQQARRVLDRLVGYKLSPFLWRKVRRGLSAGRVQSVAVRIIDDREKEIEAFKPEEYWNVDATLGVGRKSFTARLASDDKGKKLLPHSEAEARAIEKGLEGAEYTVGELKKGKRAKQPTPAFITSTLQQEASRRLGFTATRTMRAAQTLYEGVDIAGHGTMGLITYMRTDSLRISDEAVAAAREYIAGAYGESYICPYKRTWKTKSATAAQDAHEAIRPSVPGLTPDEVDKSISGDTAKLYRMIWSRFMASQMADCQQDTVSVTVYAGGYRFKASGYTVTFDGFTALYEEATDEKEKKETSLPPLEEGQVLKLRELKSEQKFTQPPARYTEATLIKALEENGIGRPSTYAPIITTIIDRGDVEREQKKLKPTLLGRAVDGLMLEQFPHIVDVDFSAEMEKNLDKVESGKTDWHKTVDDFYKGFAASLEQAEKNMEGKKVKVPDEPSSEVCDLCGRPMVIKVGKYGKFLACSGFPECRGTKRLVKDTGGICPKCGKGRMLERKSAKGRIYYGCERYPDCDFMTWDMPVAVKCEKCGSTLFRKGSKLYCAKEGCDFEMPVPKKD
;
A
#
# COMPACT_ATOMS: atom_id res chain seq x y z
N MET A 1 40.76 -13.82 19.14
CA MET A 1 40.32 -13.12 17.92
C MET A 1 38.92 -12.59 18.15
N ALA A 2 38.38 -11.69 17.30
CA ALA A 2 37.00 -11.21 17.46
C ALA A 2 36.00 -12.24 16.94
N LYS A 3 34.79 -12.30 17.51
CA LYS A 3 33.67 -13.07 16.95
C LYS A 3 33.12 -12.38 15.70
N LEU A 4 32.82 -13.15 14.67
CA LEU A 4 32.20 -12.63 13.43
C LEU A 4 30.68 -12.57 13.58
N VAL A 5 30.09 -11.38 13.34
CA VAL A 5 28.63 -11.19 13.28
C VAL A 5 28.22 -10.87 11.85
N ILE A 6 27.34 -11.69 11.26
CA ILE A 6 26.89 -11.52 9.89
C ILE A 6 25.45 -11.03 9.90
N VAL A 7 25.19 -9.85 9.31
CA VAL A 7 23.87 -9.23 9.12
C VAL A 7 23.54 -9.17 7.64
N GLU A 8 22.34 -8.70 7.28
CA GLU A 8 21.89 -8.65 5.87
C GLU A 8 22.40 -7.45 5.09
N SER A 9 22.51 -6.29 5.74
CA SER A 9 22.80 -5.02 5.06
C SER A 9 24.01 -4.30 5.65
N PRO A 10 24.74 -3.49 4.83
CA PRO A 10 25.83 -2.67 5.32
C PRO A 10 25.41 -1.60 6.34
N ALA A 11 24.18 -1.06 6.20
CA ALA A 11 23.65 -0.08 7.15
C ALA A 11 23.51 -0.69 8.54
N LYS A 12 22.90 -1.89 8.61
CA LYS A 12 22.77 -2.68 9.83
C LYS A 12 24.13 -3.03 10.43
N ALA A 13 25.10 -3.44 9.58
CA ALA A 13 26.46 -3.73 10.03
C ALA A 13 27.14 -2.51 10.66
N LYS A 14 27.00 -1.33 10.06
CA LYS A 14 27.53 -0.07 10.58
C LYS A 14 26.94 0.29 11.95
N THR A 15 25.62 0.14 12.10
CA THR A 15 24.92 0.48 13.35
C THR A 15 25.27 -0.48 14.47
N ILE A 16 25.19 -1.79 14.24
CA ILE A 16 25.46 -2.83 15.23
C ILE A 16 26.93 -2.84 15.62
N GLY A 17 27.86 -2.67 14.66
CA GLY A 17 29.29 -2.62 14.91
C GLY A 17 29.70 -1.50 15.89
N LYS A 18 29.00 -0.36 15.87
CA LYS A 18 29.22 0.71 16.86
C LYS A 18 28.83 0.31 18.30
N TYR A 19 27.89 -0.61 18.45
CA TYR A 19 27.40 -1.04 19.78
C TYR A 19 28.21 -2.19 20.38
N LEU A 20 28.74 -3.08 19.53
CA LEU A 20 29.41 -4.31 19.98
C LEU A 20 30.90 -4.10 20.31
N GLY A 21 31.54 -3.06 19.77
CA GLY A 21 32.93 -2.76 20.06
C GLY A 21 33.94 -3.72 19.40
N LYS A 22 35.17 -3.79 19.96
CA LYS A 22 36.32 -4.48 19.33
C LYS A 22 36.29 -6.00 19.44
N ASP A 23 35.44 -6.56 20.27
CA ASP A 23 35.32 -8.01 20.48
C ASP A 23 34.52 -8.71 19.37
N TYR A 24 33.93 -7.92 18.48
CA TYR A 24 33.12 -8.39 17.36
C TYR A 24 33.52 -7.71 16.06
N GLU A 25 33.63 -8.51 15.00
CA GLU A 25 33.71 -8.03 13.62
C GLU A 25 32.33 -8.17 12.98
N VAL A 26 31.69 -7.05 12.60
CA VAL A 26 30.36 -7.06 11.98
C VAL A 26 30.48 -6.88 10.48
N THR A 27 29.87 -7.78 9.71
CA THR A 27 29.91 -7.76 8.24
C THR A 27 28.50 -8.03 7.67
N ALA A 28 28.30 -7.76 6.36
CA ALA A 28 27.02 -7.94 5.70
C ALA A 28 27.04 -9.03 4.62
N SER A 29 26.00 -9.86 4.56
CA SER A 29 25.76 -10.82 3.48
C SER A 29 25.19 -10.20 2.20
N MET A 30 24.73 -8.94 2.27
CA MET A 30 24.06 -8.26 1.16
C MET A 30 22.80 -9.01 0.68
N GLY A 31 22.00 -9.51 1.61
CA GLY A 31 20.82 -10.34 1.39
C GLY A 31 21.14 -11.80 1.13
N HIS A 32 20.31 -12.50 0.37
CA HIS A 32 20.52 -13.92 0.02
C HIS A 32 21.81 -14.14 -0.74
N ILE A 33 22.51 -15.24 -0.43
CA ILE A 33 23.75 -15.69 -1.09
C ILE A 33 23.55 -16.98 -1.90
N ARG A 34 22.46 -17.72 -1.65
CA ARG A 34 22.01 -18.90 -2.40
C ARG A 34 20.56 -18.73 -2.83
N ASP A 35 20.21 -19.30 -3.95
CA ASP A 35 18.82 -19.40 -4.44
C ASP A 35 18.70 -20.58 -5.40
N LEU A 36 17.47 -20.90 -5.83
CA LEU A 36 17.21 -21.87 -6.89
C LEU A 36 17.78 -21.36 -8.23
N PRO A 37 18.23 -22.25 -9.13
CA PRO A 37 18.76 -21.88 -10.45
C PRO A 37 17.78 -20.99 -11.24
N ALA A 38 18.27 -19.92 -11.86
CA ALA A 38 17.40 -18.98 -12.60
C ALA A 38 16.78 -19.59 -13.86
N SER A 39 17.50 -20.48 -14.55
CA SER A 39 17.12 -21.05 -15.86
C SER A 39 16.54 -22.46 -15.81
N GLN A 40 16.45 -23.06 -14.63
CA GLN A 40 15.95 -24.43 -14.43
C GLN A 40 14.93 -24.44 -13.30
N LEU A 41 14.11 -25.48 -13.22
CA LEU A 41 13.15 -25.63 -12.12
C LEU A 41 13.86 -25.65 -10.77
N GLY A 42 14.94 -26.42 -10.66
CA GLY A 42 15.76 -26.53 -9.45
C GLY A 42 15.05 -27.17 -8.27
N ILE A 43 14.03 -27.98 -8.55
CA ILE A 43 13.23 -28.74 -7.58
C ILE A 43 13.11 -30.15 -8.10
N ASP A 44 13.49 -31.14 -7.30
CA ASP A 44 13.33 -32.56 -7.60
C ASP A 44 11.96 -33.03 -7.11
N ILE A 45 11.01 -33.13 -8.04
CA ILE A 45 9.61 -33.47 -7.74
C ILE A 45 9.47 -34.92 -7.31
N GLU A 46 10.35 -35.83 -7.83
CA GLU A 46 10.29 -37.27 -7.58
C GLU A 46 10.92 -37.62 -6.22
N HIS A 47 11.81 -36.77 -5.70
CA HIS A 47 12.46 -36.93 -4.42
C HIS A 47 12.06 -35.83 -3.44
N ASP A 48 10.81 -35.89 -2.96
CA ASP A 48 10.25 -35.04 -1.89
C ASP A 48 10.42 -33.56 -2.12
N TYR A 49 10.33 -33.08 -3.38
CA TYR A 49 10.47 -31.68 -3.75
C TYR A 49 11.79 -31.03 -3.32
N ALA A 50 12.86 -31.83 -3.22
CA ALA A 50 14.17 -31.38 -2.76
C ALA A 50 14.69 -30.18 -3.58
N PRO A 51 14.95 -29.01 -2.98
CA PRO A 51 15.41 -27.82 -3.69
C PRO A 51 16.92 -27.87 -3.94
N GLN A 52 17.33 -27.61 -5.16
CA GLN A 52 18.72 -27.54 -5.59
C GLN A 52 19.27 -26.13 -5.47
N TYR A 53 19.66 -25.72 -4.27
CA TYR A 53 20.20 -24.40 -4.04
C TYR A 53 21.62 -24.24 -4.60
N ILE A 54 21.83 -23.17 -5.37
CA ILE A 54 23.13 -22.77 -5.91
C ILE A 54 23.53 -21.39 -5.39
N SER A 55 24.82 -21.08 -5.41
CA SER A 55 25.29 -19.72 -5.12
C SER A 55 24.78 -18.73 -6.18
N ILE A 56 24.29 -17.59 -5.74
CA ILE A 56 23.80 -16.53 -6.62
C ILE A 56 24.98 -15.96 -7.43
N LYS A 57 24.81 -15.89 -8.74
CA LYS A 57 25.82 -15.33 -9.66
C LYS A 57 26.20 -13.90 -9.24
N GLY A 58 27.51 -13.64 -9.15
CA GLY A 58 28.07 -12.36 -8.71
C GLY A 58 28.29 -12.24 -7.20
N LYS A 59 27.94 -13.26 -6.41
CA LYS A 59 28.20 -13.32 -4.96
C LYS A 59 29.47 -14.11 -4.60
N GLU A 60 30.19 -14.65 -5.57
CA GLU A 60 31.33 -15.56 -5.35
C GLU A 60 32.45 -14.88 -4.54
N LYS A 61 32.74 -13.59 -4.83
CA LYS A 61 33.75 -12.81 -4.10
C LYS A 61 33.34 -12.61 -2.65
N LEU A 62 32.07 -12.24 -2.41
CA LEU A 62 31.52 -12.04 -1.07
C LEU A 62 31.55 -13.35 -0.27
N ILE A 63 31.15 -14.47 -0.87
CA ILE A 63 31.20 -15.79 -0.24
C ILE A 63 32.62 -16.17 0.18
N LYS A 64 33.63 -15.92 -0.68
CA LYS A 64 35.03 -16.15 -0.35
C LYS A 64 35.50 -15.30 0.82
N GLU A 65 35.09 -14.03 0.83
CA GLU A 65 35.40 -13.08 1.92
C GLU A 65 34.80 -13.57 3.25
N LEU A 66 33.49 -13.91 3.26
CA LEU A 66 32.79 -14.42 4.45
C LEU A 66 33.43 -15.70 4.97
N LYS A 67 33.80 -16.66 4.09
CA LYS A 67 34.51 -17.87 4.48
C LYS A 67 35.90 -17.59 5.09
N SER A 68 36.61 -16.60 4.53
CA SER A 68 37.91 -16.20 5.07
C SER A 68 37.78 -15.59 6.46
N LYS A 69 36.85 -14.67 6.65
CA LYS A 69 36.57 -14.03 7.95
C LYS A 69 36.13 -15.07 9.00
N ALA A 70 35.21 -15.98 8.64
CA ALA A 70 34.74 -17.02 9.52
C ALA A 70 35.88 -17.92 10.04
N LYS A 71 36.85 -18.27 9.17
CA LYS A 71 38.04 -19.10 9.56
C LYS A 71 38.99 -18.37 10.51
N HIS A 72 39.01 -17.03 10.52
CA HIS A 72 39.90 -16.24 11.35
C HIS A 72 39.15 -15.59 12.54
N SER A 73 37.96 -16.06 12.87
CA SER A 73 37.16 -15.60 14.01
C SER A 73 37.07 -16.67 15.11
N ASP A 74 36.79 -16.23 16.36
CA ASP A 74 36.58 -17.12 17.52
C ASP A 74 35.17 -17.73 17.54
N GLY A 75 34.36 -17.49 16.52
CA GLY A 75 33.02 -18.00 16.33
C GLY A 75 32.20 -17.08 15.41
N VAL A 76 31.12 -17.60 14.90
CA VAL A 76 30.25 -16.89 13.96
C VAL A 76 28.83 -16.78 14.53
N LEU A 77 28.27 -15.58 14.50
CA LEU A 77 26.89 -15.31 14.86
C LEU A 77 26.13 -14.76 13.64
N LEU A 78 24.95 -15.30 13.38
CA LEU A 78 24.07 -14.97 12.26
C LEU A 78 22.96 -14.06 12.77
N ALA A 79 23.07 -12.76 12.49
CA ALA A 79 22.24 -11.71 13.06
C ALA A 79 21.32 -11.06 12.00
N THR A 80 20.69 -11.91 11.18
CA THR A 80 19.71 -11.49 10.16
C THR A 80 18.36 -11.11 10.80
N ASP A 81 17.44 -10.54 10.01
CA ASP A 81 16.12 -10.08 10.50
C ASP A 81 15.34 -11.21 11.20
N PRO A 82 14.41 -10.87 12.11
CA PRO A 82 13.68 -11.86 12.91
C PRO A 82 12.49 -12.50 12.17
N ASP A 83 12.47 -12.49 10.83
CA ASP A 83 11.41 -13.10 10.02
C ASP A 83 11.88 -14.37 9.28
N ARG A 84 10.94 -15.02 8.55
CA ARG A 84 11.23 -16.23 7.75
C ARG A 84 12.35 -16.01 6.73
N GLU A 85 12.43 -14.83 6.12
CA GLU A 85 13.50 -14.52 5.15
C GLU A 85 14.85 -14.42 5.82
N GLY A 86 14.93 -13.77 6.98
CA GLY A 86 16.16 -13.70 7.78
C GLY A 86 16.59 -15.09 8.26
N GLU A 87 15.65 -15.94 8.67
CA GLU A 87 15.97 -17.33 9.06
C GLU A 87 16.53 -18.14 7.88
N ALA A 88 15.94 -17.98 6.68
CA ALA A 88 16.44 -18.63 5.47
C ALA A 88 17.83 -18.12 5.06
N ILE A 89 18.09 -16.80 5.18
CA ILE A 89 19.42 -16.24 4.93
C ILE A 89 20.43 -16.85 5.92
N SER A 90 20.09 -16.94 7.20
CA SER A 90 20.94 -17.55 8.23
C SER A 90 21.23 -19.03 7.94
N TRP A 91 20.22 -19.81 7.56
CA TRP A 91 20.40 -21.21 7.20
C TRP A 91 21.33 -21.38 5.98
N HIS A 92 21.16 -20.56 4.94
CA HIS A 92 22.03 -20.58 3.78
C HIS A 92 23.47 -20.16 4.11
N LEU A 93 23.65 -19.19 5.02
CA LEU A 93 24.96 -18.79 5.53
C LEU A 93 25.60 -19.92 6.33
N ALA A 94 24.87 -20.56 7.24
CA ALA A 94 25.38 -21.70 8.02
C ALA A 94 25.87 -22.82 7.10
N ASN A 95 25.07 -23.18 6.09
CA ASN A 95 25.42 -24.20 5.13
C ASN A 95 26.70 -23.85 4.32
N ILE A 96 26.85 -22.61 3.85
CA ILE A 96 28.04 -22.18 3.09
C ILE A 96 29.29 -22.14 3.97
N LEU A 97 29.13 -21.72 5.23
CA LEU A 97 30.24 -21.55 6.17
C LEU A 97 30.62 -22.86 6.89
N GLY A 98 29.80 -23.90 6.74
CA GLY A 98 29.99 -25.18 7.42
C GLY A 98 29.72 -25.13 8.92
N LEU A 99 28.74 -24.29 9.31
CA LEU A 99 28.24 -24.16 10.70
C LEU A 99 27.12 -25.18 10.92
N ASP A 100 27.05 -25.75 12.11
CA ASP A 100 25.93 -26.58 12.53
C ASP A 100 24.71 -25.67 12.82
N PRO A 101 23.55 -25.83 12.13
CA PRO A 101 22.37 -25.05 12.37
C PRO A 101 21.73 -25.28 13.76
N HIS A 102 22.06 -26.40 14.43
CA HIS A 102 21.55 -26.72 15.77
C HIS A 102 22.35 -26.06 16.90
N GLU A 103 23.53 -25.53 16.59
CA GLU A 103 24.33 -24.75 17.55
C GLU A 103 23.78 -23.35 17.74
N PRO A 104 24.03 -22.70 18.92
CA PRO A 104 23.51 -21.38 19.24
C PRO A 104 24.28 -20.28 18.50
N ASN A 105 24.14 -20.24 17.19
CA ASN A 105 24.80 -19.26 16.31
C ASN A 105 23.82 -18.23 15.69
N ARG A 106 22.55 -18.29 16.02
CA ARG A 106 21.50 -17.38 15.53
C ARG A 106 21.14 -16.33 16.56
N VAL A 107 21.15 -15.05 16.16
CA VAL A 107 20.77 -13.88 16.99
C VAL A 107 19.73 -13.05 16.27
N THR A 108 18.74 -12.54 16.99
CA THR A 108 17.68 -11.68 16.45
C THR A 108 17.54 -10.40 17.27
N PHE A 109 17.09 -9.34 16.61
CA PHE A 109 16.85 -8.03 17.25
C PHE A 109 15.49 -7.49 16.83
N ASP A 110 14.62 -7.21 17.79
CA ASP A 110 13.32 -6.56 17.51
C ASP A 110 13.51 -5.06 17.26
N GLU A 111 14.55 -4.47 17.82
CA GLU A 111 14.96 -3.09 17.58
C GLU A 111 16.49 -2.96 17.57
N ILE A 112 17.02 -2.07 16.73
CA ILE A 112 18.47 -1.87 16.62
C ILE A 112 18.87 -0.67 17.49
N THR A 113 18.69 -0.83 18.79
CA THR A 113 19.20 0.06 19.84
C THR A 113 20.38 -0.60 20.55
N LYS A 114 21.15 0.21 21.32
CA LYS A 114 22.25 -0.35 22.13
C LYS A 114 21.77 -1.41 23.12
N LYS A 115 20.56 -1.22 23.69
CA LYS A 115 19.93 -2.19 24.61
C LYS A 115 19.49 -3.43 23.87
N GLY A 116 18.66 -3.29 22.83
CA GLY A 116 18.12 -4.41 22.06
C GLY A 116 19.20 -5.29 21.42
N VAL A 117 20.28 -4.66 20.90
CA VAL A 117 21.42 -5.43 20.37
C VAL A 117 22.14 -6.19 21.49
N LYS A 118 22.37 -5.61 22.66
CA LYS A 118 23.01 -6.33 23.78
C LYS A 118 22.14 -7.49 24.30
N GLU A 119 20.85 -7.29 24.41
CA GLU A 119 19.91 -8.34 24.82
C GLU A 119 19.88 -9.49 23.82
N GLY A 120 19.75 -9.21 22.51
CA GLY A 120 19.80 -10.23 21.49
C GLY A 120 21.11 -11.02 21.48
N MET A 121 22.24 -10.33 21.63
CA MET A 121 23.57 -10.96 21.71
C MET A 121 23.76 -11.83 22.96
N ALA A 122 23.02 -11.58 24.03
CA ALA A 122 23.06 -12.38 25.24
C ALA A 122 22.27 -13.70 25.14
N HIS A 123 21.39 -13.83 24.14
CA HIS A 123 20.49 -14.98 23.98
C HIS A 123 20.60 -15.60 22.57
N PRO A 124 21.79 -16.08 22.15
CA PRO A 124 21.93 -16.79 20.90
C PRO A 124 21.17 -18.13 20.96
N ARG A 125 20.57 -18.51 19.85
CA ARG A 125 19.77 -19.73 19.71
C ARG A 125 20.19 -20.55 18.47
N ALA A 126 19.70 -21.75 18.33
CA ALA A 126 19.74 -22.50 17.10
C ALA A 126 18.90 -21.83 16.00
N ILE A 127 19.18 -22.14 14.75
CA ILE A 127 18.31 -21.76 13.62
C ILE A 127 16.96 -22.46 13.81
N ASN A 128 15.87 -21.72 13.62
CA ASN A 128 14.53 -22.28 13.69
C ASN A 128 14.19 -22.94 12.35
N GLU A 129 14.22 -24.27 12.33
CA GLU A 129 13.95 -25.05 11.12
C GLU A 129 12.52 -24.91 10.62
N ASP A 130 11.53 -24.71 11.49
CA ASP A 130 10.13 -24.52 11.08
C ASP A 130 9.93 -23.22 10.33
N LEU A 131 10.58 -22.13 10.79
CA LEU A 131 10.59 -20.84 10.07
C LEU A 131 11.28 -20.98 8.72
N PHE A 132 12.44 -21.67 8.66
CA PHE A 132 13.13 -21.95 7.41
C PHE A 132 12.26 -22.80 6.47
N ASN A 133 11.66 -23.87 6.97
CA ASN A 133 10.80 -24.77 6.19
C ASN A 133 9.56 -24.05 5.65
N ALA A 134 8.97 -23.12 6.39
CA ALA A 134 7.86 -22.29 5.90
C ALA A 134 8.29 -21.38 4.75
N GLN A 135 9.49 -20.79 4.82
CA GLN A 135 10.05 -19.99 3.72
C GLN A 135 10.38 -20.89 2.52
N GLN A 136 11.00 -22.04 2.75
CA GLN A 136 11.34 -23.04 1.72
C GLN A 136 10.08 -23.54 1.01
N ALA A 137 9.04 -23.94 1.75
CA ALA A 137 7.75 -24.34 1.18
C ALA A 137 7.17 -23.27 0.26
N ARG A 138 7.12 -22.01 0.74
CA ARG A 138 6.67 -20.88 -0.08
C ARG A 138 7.52 -20.73 -1.35
N ARG A 139 8.85 -20.80 -1.22
CA ARG A 139 9.78 -20.66 -2.34
C ARG A 139 9.58 -21.78 -3.38
N VAL A 140 9.39 -23.02 -2.93
CA VAL A 140 9.12 -24.19 -3.77
C VAL A 140 7.78 -24.04 -4.48
N LEU A 141 6.69 -23.71 -3.77
CA LEU A 141 5.36 -23.49 -4.34
C LEU A 141 5.36 -22.40 -5.41
N ASP A 142 5.94 -21.24 -5.10
CA ASP A 142 5.99 -20.12 -6.05
C ASP A 142 6.86 -20.45 -7.28
N ARG A 143 7.92 -21.27 -7.10
CA ARG A 143 8.74 -21.77 -8.20
C ARG A 143 7.98 -22.77 -9.07
N LEU A 144 7.30 -23.74 -8.50
CA LEU A 144 6.50 -24.73 -9.23
C LEU A 144 5.44 -24.05 -10.08
N VAL A 145 4.64 -23.16 -9.46
CA VAL A 145 3.59 -22.40 -10.16
C VAL A 145 4.19 -21.53 -11.26
N GLY A 146 5.13 -20.67 -10.93
CA GLY A 146 5.70 -19.71 -11.88
C GLY A 146 6.40 -20.37 -13.06
N TYR A 147 7.15 -21.44 -12.80
CA TYR A 147 7.92 -22.14 -13.83
C TYR A 147 7.07 -23.00 -14.77
N LYS A 148 5.94 -23.52 -14.28
CA LYS A 148 5.00 -24.33 -15.08
C LYS A 148 3.95 -23.48 -15.80
N LEU A 149 3.39 -22.45 -15.14
CA LEU A 149 2.37 -21.58 -15.77
C LEU A 149 2.95 -20.60 -16.80
N SER A 150 4.16 -20.09 -16.59
CA SER A 150 4.72 -19.10 -17.52
C SER A 150 4.87 -19.65 -18.95
N PRO A 151 5.40 -20.87 -19.20
CA PRO A 151 5.42 -21.47 -20.55
C PRO A 151 4.04 -21.71 -21.13
N PHE A 152 3.05 -22.09 -20.31
CA PHE A 152 1.65 -22.20 -20.74
C PHE A 152 1.13 -20.86 -21.27
N LEU A 153 1.28 -19.79 -20.51
CA LEU A 153 0.90 -18.43 -20.92
C LEU A 153 1.64 -17.98 -22.19
N TRP A 154 2.92 -18.35 -22.36
CA TRP A 154 3.66 -18.01 -23.57
C TRP A 154 3.09 -18.65 -24.83
N ARG A 155 2.66 -19.89 -24.73
CA ARG A 155 2.04 -20.59 -25.85
C ARG A 155 0.63 -20.13 -26.16
N LYS A 156 -0.14 -19.83 -25.09
CA LYS A 156 -1.59 -19.58 -25.22
C LYS A 156 -1.95 -18.09 -25.33
N VAL A 157 -1.10 -17.18 -24.84
CA VAL A 157 -1.32 -15.73 -24.90
C VAL A 157 -0.17 -15.07 -25.64
N ARG A 158 0.96 -14.82 -24.94
CA ARG A 158 2.12 -14.08 -25.46
C ARG A 158 3.39 -14.41 -24.70
N ARG A 159 4.52 -14.50 -25.43
CA ARG A 159 5.85 -14.71 -24.83
C ARG A 159 6.21 -13.59 -23.86
N GLY A 160 6.86 -13.96 -22.76
CA GLY A 160 7.35 -13.04 -21.72
C GLY A 160 6.34 -12.78 -20.60
N LEU A 161 5.16 -13.37 -20.61
CA LEU A 161 4.22 -13.32 -19.50
C LEU A 161 4.66 -14.23 -18.36
N SER A 162 4.27 -13.89 -17.15
CA SER A 162 4.46 -14.76 -15.98
C SER A 162 3.24 -14.67 -15.05
N ALA A 163 2.87 -15.80 -14.49
CA ALA A 163 1.87 -15.88 -13.45
C ALA A 163 2.51 -16.26 -12.13
N GLY A 164 1.86 -15.87 -11.06
CA GLY A 164 2.21 -16.28 -9.71
C GLY A 164 0.95 -16.42 -8.89
N ARG A 165 0.92 -17.37 -7.99
CA ARG A 165 -0.25 -17.71 -7.19
C ARG A 165 -0.93 -16.46 -6.59
N VAL A 166 -0.25 -15.75 -5.72
CA VAL A 166 -0.82 -14.59 -5.00
C VAL A 166 -1.04 -13.39 -5.93
N GLN A 167 -0.15 -13.17 -6.90
CA GLN A 167 -0.28 -12.08 -7.87
C GLN A 167 -1.52 -12.24 -8.75
N SER A 168 -1.82 -13.46 -9.21
CA SER A 168 -3.01 -13.72 -10.02
C SER A 168 -4.30 -13.45 -9.24
N VAL A 169 -4.35 -13.81 -7.97
CA VAL A 169 -5.51 -13.47 -7.10
C VAL A 169 -5.64 -11.96 -6.90
N ALA A 170 -4.53 -11.24 -6.73
CA ALA A 170 -4.57 -9.78 -6.62
C ALA A 170 -5.11 -9.11 -7.90
N VAL A 171 -4.70 -9.61 -9.08
CA VAL A 171 -5.25 -9.14 -10.38
C VAL A 171 -6.74 -9.46 -10.46
N ARG A 172 -7.17 -10.66 -10.06
CA ARG A 172 -8.56 -11.07 -10.00
C ARG A 172 -9.42 -10.13 -9.17
N ILE A 173 -9.00 -9.82 -7.94
CA ILE A 173 -9.71 -8.90 -7.05
C ILE A 173 -9.92 -7.53 -7.72
N ILE A 174 -8.91 -7.04 -8.45
CA ILE A 174 -8.99 -5.77 -9.17
C ILE A 174 -9.92 -5.86 -10.38
N ASP A 175 -9.86 -6.96 -11.15
CA ASP A 175 -10.70 -7.17 -12.34
C ASP A 175 -12.18 -7.39 -11.98
N ASP A 176 -12.46 -8.15 -10.92
CA ASP A 176 -13.82 -8.32 -10.41
C ASP A 176 -14.42 -6.98 -9.96
N ARG A 177 -13.64 -6.10 -9.32
CA ARG A 177 -14.06 -4.73 -9.01
C ARG A 177 -14.34 -3.90 -10.27
N GLU A 178 -13.54 -4.05 -11.31
CA GLU A 178 -13.78 -3.34 -12.57
C GLU A 178 -15.06 -3.86 -13.25
N LYS A 179 -15.32 -5.17 -13.22
CA LYS A 179 -16.58 -5.75 -13.69
C LYS A 179 -17.80 -5.25 -12.91
N GLU A 180 -17.68 -5.13 -11.57
CA GLU A 180 -18.73 -4.52 -10.74
C GLU A 180 -19.02 -3.07 -11.17
N ILE A 181 -17.99 -2.28 -11.45
CA ILE A 181 -18.10 -0.89 -11.89
C ILE A 181 -18.78 -0.84 -13.29
N GLU A 182 -18.36 -1.70 -14.21
CA GLU A 182 -18.92 -1.75 -15.58
C GLU A 182 -20.38 -2.22 -15.61
N ALA A 183 -20.75 -3.12 -14.71
CA ALA A 183 -22.13 -3.63 -14.59
C ALA A 183 -23.05 -2.68 -13.80
N PHE A 184 -22.49 -1.71 -13.11
CA PHE A 184 -23.25 -0.81 -12.23
C PHE A 184 -24.19 0.09 -13.03
N LYS A 185 -25.43 0.15 -12.60
CA LYS A 185 -26.45 1.06 -13.14
C LYS A 185 -26.76 2.12 -12.10
N PRO A 186 -26.46 3.40 -12.39
CA PRO A 186 -26.81 4.49 -11.48
C PRO A 186 -28.32 4.58 -11.29
N GLU A 187 -28.77 4.60 -10.06
CA GLU A 187 -30.16 4.82 -9.69
C GLU A 187 -30.33 6.25 -9.18
N GLU A 188 -31.34 6.93 -9.69
CA GLU A 188 -31.69 8.29 -9.30
C GLU A 188 -32.32 8.27 -7.90
N TYR A 189 -31.92 9.23 -7.09
CA TYR A 189 -32.60 9.56 -5.84
C TYR A 189 -32.46 11.05 -5.52
N TRP A 190 -33.32 11.55 -4.66
CA TRP A 190 -33.31 12.95 -4.27
C TRP A 190 -33.13 13.10 -2.78
N ASN A 191 -32.21 14.00 -2.39
CA ASN A 191 -32.12 14.47 -1.02
C ASN A 191 -33.02 15.69 -0.85
N VAL A 192 -33.87 15.71 0.16
CA VAL A 192 -34.65 16.87 0.56
C VAL A 192 -34.08 17.37 1.88
N ASP A 193 -33.39 18.47 1.85
CA ASP A 193 -32.68 19.09 2.97
C ASP A 193 -33.34 20.40 3.39
N ALA A 194 -33.73 20.49 4.67
CA ALA A 194 -34.27 21.69 5.27
C ALA A 194 -33.21 22.42 6.09
N THR A 195 -32.86 23.64 5.74
CA THR A 195 -32.00 24.51 6.53
C THR A 195 -32.87 25.30 7.53
N LEU A 196 -32.70 24.97 8.81
CA LEU A 196 -33.53 25.44 9.92
C LEU A 196 -32.78 26.45 10.78
N GLY A 197 -33.43 27.56 11.09
CA GLY A 197 -32.87 28.68 11.86
C GLY A 197 -33.21 28.56 13.35
N VAL A 198 -32.19 28.79 14.20
CA VAL A 198 -32.31 28.94 15.65
C VAL A 198 -31.58 30.20 16.05
N GLY A 199 -32.32 31.28 16.22
CA GLY A 199 -31.74 32.60 16.41
C GLY A 199 -30.85 33.01 15.21
N ARG A 200 -29.56 33.30 15.48
CA ARG A 200 -28.59 33.64 14.44
C ARG A 200 -27.94 32.43 13.77
N LYS A 201 -28.03 31.24 14.41
CA LYS A 201 -27.44 29.98 13.90
C LYS A 201 -28.42 29.23 13.00
N SER A 202 -27.95 28.27 12.25
CA SER A 202 -28.77 27.36 11.47
C SER A 202 -28.09 25.98 11.38
N PHE A 203 -28.90 24.98 11.11
CA PHE A 203 -28.43 23.62 10.82
C PHE A 203 -29.28 23.03 9.70
N THR A 204 -28.76 22.00 9.04
CA THR A 204 -29.49 21.30 7.98
C THR A 204 -30.00 19.97 8.51
N ALA A 205 -31.30 19.74 8.35
CA ALA A 205 -31.95 18.48 8.65
C ALA A 205 -32.38 17.83 7.32
N ARG A 206 -32.16 16.51 7.19
CA ARG A 206 -32.51 15.75 6.00
C ARG A 206 -33.81 14.98 6.19
N LEU A 207 -34.64 14.94 5.17
CA LEU A 207 -35.80 14.07 5.11
C LEU A 207 -35.41 12.61 5.38
N ALA A 208 -36.10 11.94 6.30
CA ALA A 208 -35.81 10.59 6.71
C ALA A 208 -37.02 9.64 6.58
N SER A 209 -38.22 10.10 6.92
CA SER A 209 -39.43 9.25 6.90
C SER A 209 -40.69 10.08 6.86
N ASP A 210 -41.83 9.42 6.64
CA ASP A 210 -43.15 9.97 6.89
C ASP A 210 -43.47 10.06 8.40
N ASP A 211 -44.66 10.54 8.76
CA ASP A 211 -45.17 10.62 10.14
C ASP A 211 -45.30 9.28 10.84
N LYS A 212 -45.50 8.18 10.05
CA LYS A 212 -45.60 6.82 10.54
C LYS A 212 -44.22 6.15 10.72
N GLY A 213 -43.15 6.82 10.33
CA GLY A 213 -41.78 6.30 10.44
C GLY A 213 -41.34 5.45 9.25
N LYS A 214 -42.13 5.34 8.19
CA LYS A 214 -41.71 4.67 6.95
C LYS A 214 -40.63 5.50 6.26
N LYS A 215 -39.46 4.92 6.05
CA LYS A 215 -38.33 5.58 5.38
C LYS A 215 -38.74 6.12 4.01
N LEU A 216 -38.40 7.36 3.74
CA LEU A 216 -38.64 8.03 2.49
C LEU A 216 -37.32 8.42 1.82
N LEU A 217 -37.19 8.04 0.56
CA LEU A 217 -36.11 8.46 -0.34
C LEU A 217 -36.78 8.66 -1.72
N PRO A 218 -37.03 9.91 -2.15
CA PRO A 218 -37.63 10.14 -3.47
C PRO A 218 -36.73 9.60 -4.59
N HIS A 219 -37.32 8.93 -5.57
CA HIS A 219 -36.63 8.36 -6.73
C HIS A 219 -36.89 9.13 -8.03
N SER A 220 -37.63 10.24 -7.95
CA SER A 220 -37.90 11.10 -9.08
C SER A 220 -38.08 12.56 -8.65
N GLU A 221 -37.92 13.48 -9.61
CA GLU A 221 -38.22 14.89 -9.38
C GLU A 221 -39.68 15.11 -8.96
N ALA A 222 -40.61 14.39 -9.56
CA ALA A 222 -42.02 14.50 -9.25
C ALA A 222 -42.31 14.15 -7.78
N GLU A 223 -41.70 13.08 -7.24
CA GLU A 223 -41.81 12.71 -5.82
C GLU A 223 -41.20 13.78 -4.92
N ALA A 224 -40.00 14.30 -5.27
CA ALA A 224 -39.36 15.35 -4.49
C ALA A 224 -40.18 16.61 -4.45
N ARG A 225 -40.74 17.04 -5.61
CA ARG A 225 -41.62 18.22 -5.70
C ARG A 225 -42.95 18.04 -4.97
N ALA A 226 -43.50 16.83 -4.97
CA ALA A 226 -44.70 16.54 -4.18
C ALA A 226 -44.48 16.73 -2.68
N ILE A 227 -43.29 16.28 -2.19
CA ILE A 227 -42.87 16.50 -0.79
C ILE A 227 -42.65 17.99 -0.51
N GLU A 228 -41.96 18.74 -1.39
CA GLU A 228 -41.77 20.17 -1.24
C GLU A 228 -43.13 20.92 -1.12
N LYS A 229 -44.07 20.57 -2.00
CA LYS A 229 -45.42 21.14 -1.98
C LYS A 229 -46.18 20.81 -0.68
N GLY A 230 -46.04 19.59 -0.17
CA GLY A 230 -46.60 19.18 1.13
C GLY A 230 -45.98 19.91 2.33
N LEU A 231 -44.82 20.50 2.14
CA LEU A 231 -44.09 21.28 3.16
C LEU A 231 -44.32 22.81 3.03
N GLU A 232 -45.03 23.27 2.00
CA GLU A 232 -45.36 24.71 1.85
C GLU A 232 -46.23 25.18 3.01
N GLY A 233 -45.76 26.21 3.73
CA GLY A 233 -46.45 26.74 4.91
C GLY A 233 -46.42 25.83 6.15
N ALA A 234 -45.75 24.70 6.09
CA ALA A 234 -45.65 23.80 7.24
C ALA A 234 -44.78 24.40 8.35
N GLU A 235 -45.21 24.19 9.58
CA GLU A 235 -44.45 24.54 10.76
C GLU A 235 -43.41 23.42 11.02
N TYR A 236 -42.18 23.82 11.28
CA TYR A 236 -41.08 22.90 11.62
C TYR A 236 -40.91 22.87 13.15
N THR A 237 -41.25 21.77 13.76
CA THR A 237 -41.20 21.62 15.21
C THR A 237 -40.20 20.58 15.63
N VAL A 238 -39.37 20.90 16.62
CA VAL A 238 -38.45 19.91 17.24
C VAL A 238 -39.28 18.86 17.95
N GLY A 239 -39.21 17.64 17.47
CA GLY A 239 -39.85 16.47 18.11
C GLY A 239 -38.92 15.80 19.10
N GLU A 240 -38.39 14.66 18.74
CA GLU A 240 -37.51 13.87 19.61
C GLU A 240 -36.08 14.45 19.61
N LEU A 241 -35.55 14.72 20.80
CA LEU A 241 -34.16 15.19 21.00
C LEU A 241 -33.39 14.17 21.85
N LYS A 242 -32.50 13.41 21.20
CA LYS A 242 -31.64 12.44 21.89
C LYS A 242 -30.27 13.04 22.15
N LYS A 243 -29.91 13.16 23.42
CA LYS A 243 -28.58 13.55 23.89
C LYS A 243 -27.85 12.32 24.41
N GLY A 244 -26.58 12.18 24.07
CA GLY A 244 -25.77 11.04 24.50
C GLY A 244 -24.30 11.41 24.63
N LYS A 245 -23.52 10.49 25.18
CA LYS A 245 -22.06 10.60 25.25
C LYS A 245 -21.43 9.47 24.42
N ARG A 246 -20.38 9.79 23.71
CA ARG A 246 -19.60 8.83 22.92
C ARG A 246 -18.12 8.98 23.25
N ALA A 247 -17.48 7.88 23.62
CA ALA A 247 -16.04 7.81 23.71
C ALA A 247 -15.47 7.26 22.39
N LYS A 248 -14.66 8.05 21.69
CA LYS A 248 -13.92 7.61 20.49
C LYS A 248 -12.56 7.09 20.94
N GLN A 249 -12.31 5.81 20.70
CA GLN A 249 -11.03 5.18 21.07
C GLN A 249 -9.96 5.40 20.01
N PRO A 250 -8.69 5.50 20.40
CA PRO A 250 -7.59 5.52 19.44
C PRO A 250 -7.44 4.17 18.76
N THR A 251 -6.88 4.17 17.59
CA THR A 251 -6.47 2.96 16.88
C THR A 251 -5.13 2.43 17.39
N PRO A 252 -4.84 1.11 17.31
CA PRO A 252 -3.59 0.54 17.78
C PRO A 252 -2.36 1.11 17.06
N ALA A 253 -1.17 0.91 17.61
CA ALA A 253 0.08 1.11 16.89
C ALA A 253 0.09 0.35 15.56
N PHE A 254 0.95 0.74 14.63
CA PHE A 254 0.95 0.17 13.30
C PHE A 254 1.41 -1.29 13.26
N ILE A 255 0.76 -2.06 12.38
CA ILE A 255 1.30 -3.25 11.75
C ILE A 255 1.67 -2.92 10.31
N THR A 256 2.35 -3.83 9.60
CA THR A 256 2.83 -3.55 8.23
C THR A 256 1.73 -3.08 7.29
N SER A 257 0.58 -3.75 7.30
CA SER A 257 -0.56 -3.41 6.42
C SER A 257 -1.12 -2.03 6.71
N THR A 258 -1.37 -1.70 7.99
CA THR A 258 -1.93 -0.41 8.41
C THR A 258 -0.93 0.73 8.21
N LEU A 259 0.38 0.48 8.38
CA LEU A 259 1.43 1.44 8.06
C LEU A 259 1.44 1.80 6.56
N GLN A 260 1.37 0.80 5.69
CA GLN A 260 1.32 1.02 4.23
C GLN A 260 0.05 1.75 3.82
N GLN A 261 -1.10 1.40 4.39
CA GLN A 261 -2.38 2.05 4.13
C GLN A 261 -2.34 3.53 4.50
N GLU A 262 -1.92 3.83 5.72
CA GLU A 262 -1.91 5.20 6.23
C GLU A 262 -0.85 6.07 5.54
N ALA A 263 0.33 5.52 5.24
CA ALA A 263 1.35 6.22 4.45
C ALA A 263 0.87 6.53 3.03
N SER A 264 0.07 5.65 2.43
CA SER A 264 -0.54 5.91 1.13
C SER A 264 -1.58 7.05 1.19
N ARG A 265 -2.43 7.07 2.22
CA ARG A 265 -3.46 8.09 2.40
C ARG A 265 -2.86 9.45 2.73
N ARG A 266 -2.03 9.54 3.78
CA ARG A 266 -1.50 10.81 4.30
C ARG A 266 -0.31 11.34 3.51
N LEU A 267 0.63 10.47 3.17
CA LEU A 267 1.91 10.88 2.58
C LEU A 267 1.92 10.68 1.07
N GLY A 268 0.94 9.97 0.50
CA GLY A 268 0.92 9.60 -0.91
C GLY A 268 2.06 8.65 -1.29
N PHE A 269 2.56 7.84 -0.35
CA PHE A 269 3.60 6.87 -0.59
C PHE A 269 3.04 5.61 -1.21
N THR A 270 3.81 4.97 -2.09
CA THR A 270 3.55 3.59 -2.50
C THR A 270 3.96 2.64 -1.38
N ALA A 271 3.42 1.42 -1.38
CA ALA A 271 3.80 0.39 -0.41
C ALA A 271 5.32 0.15 -0.40
N THR A 272 5.96 0.05 -1.57
CA THR A 272 7.42 -0.10 -1.68
C THR A 272 8.19 1.10 -1.12
N ARG A 273 7.71 2.34 -1.37
CA ARG A 273 8.33 3.55 -0.82
C ARG A 273 8.22 3.60 0.70
N THR A 274 7.08 3.21 1.24
CA THR A 274 6.85 3.09 2.68
C THR A 274 7.81 2.10 3.32
N MET A 275 7.91 0.88 2.77
CA MET A 275 8.79 -0.16 3.31
C MET A 275 10.26 0.21 3.21
N ARG A 276 10.70 0.91 2.15
CA ARG A 276 12.08 1.39 2.04
C ARG A 276 12.41 2.42 3.13
N ALA A 277 11.51 3.37 3.38
CA ALA A 277 11.69 4.35 4.45
C ALA A 277 11.68 3.68 5.84
N ALA A 278 10.78 2.72 6.07
CA ALA A 278 10.72 1.95 7.32
C ALA A 278 12.00 1.13 7.54
N GLN A 279 12.52 0.46 6.50
CA GLN A 279 13.79 -0.28 6.57
C GLN A 279 14.94 0.64 6.99
N THR A 280 15.02 1.84 6.42
CA THR A 280 16.05 2.83 6.79
C THR A 280 15.92 3.24 8.26
N LEU A 281 14.70 3.46 8.75
CA LEU A 281 14.45 3.82 10.15
C LEU A 281 14.78 2.67 11.11
N TYR A 282 14.54 1.44 10.72
CA TYR A 282 14.88 0.25 11.52
C TYR A 282 16.38 -0.01 11.57
N GLU A 283 17.07 -0.01 10.41
CA GLU A 283 18.49 -0.35 10.30
C GLU A 283 19.41 0.69 10.96
N GLY A 284 18.94 1.91 11.08
CA GLY A 284 19.62 2.98 11.81
C GLY A 284 19.96 4.20 10.96
N VAL A 285 19.80 5.34 11.61
CA VAL A 285 20.12 6.67 11.10
C VAL A 285 20.95 7.43 12.14
N ASP A 286 21.76 8.38 11.68
CA ASP A 286 22.55 9.22 12.58
C ASP A 286 21.66 10.34 13.17
N ILE A 287 21.51 10.37 14.50
CA ILE A 287 20.70 11.36 15.23
C ILE A 287 21.62 12.20 16.10
N ALA A 288 21.54 13.52 15.97
CA ALA A 288 22.33 14.47 16.76
C ALA A 288 22.12 14.23 18.26
N GLY A 289 23.21 14.11 19.01
CA GLY A 289 23.20 13.82 20.43
C GLY A 289 22.98 12.35 20.82
N HIS A 290 22.50 11.50 19.90
CA HIS A 290 22.20 10.09 20.16
C HIS A 290 23.08 9.11 19.35
N GLY A 291 23.77 9.61 18.31
CA GLY A 291 24.57 8.78 17.40
C GLY A 291 23.71 7.99 16.41
N THR A 292 24.28 6.92 15.84
CA THR A 292 23.56 6.06 14.88
C THR A 292 22.71 5.06 15.64
N MET A 293 21.38 5.02 15.36
CA MET A 293 20.45 4.10 16.02
C MET A 293 19.25 3.78 15.14
N GLY A 294 18.63 2.62 15.34
CA GLY A 294 17.31 2.30 14.81
C GLY A 294 16.24 3.10 15.54
N LEU A 295 15.38 3.75 14.77
CA LEU A 295 14.34 4.62 15.31
C LEU A 295 13.00 3.93 15.52
N ILE A 296 12.80 2.77 14.91
CA ILE A 296 11.56 1.99 15.03
C ILE A 296 11.86 0.52 15.28
N THR A 297 10.88 -0.19 15.82
CA THR A 297 10.85 -1.66 15.91
C THR A 297 10.77 -2.28 14.52
N TYR A 298 10.97 -3.60 14.43
CA TYR A 298 10.92 -4.32 13.17
C TYR A 298 9.60 -4.11 12.40
N MET A 299 9.71 -3.68 11.16
CA MET A 299 8.57 -3.16 10.39
C MET A 299 7.76 -4.23 9.64
N ARG A 300 8.22 -5.48 9.57
CA ARG A 300 7.46 -6.59 8.98
C ARG A 300 6.79 -7.41 10.07
N THR A 301 5.69 -6.91 10.57
CA THR A 301 4.94 -7.49 11.67
C THR A 301 3.44 -7.33 11.47
N ASP A 302 2.66 -8.27 11.94
CA ASP A 302 1.21 -8.19 12.14
C ASP A 302 0.83 -8.26 13.63
N SER A 303 1.82 -8.23 14.52
CA SER A 303 1.62 -8.16 15.97
C SER A 303 1.21 -6.75 16.41
N LEU A 304 0.25 -6.69 17.30
CA LEU A 304 -0.19 -5.47 17.99
C LEU A 304 0.40 -5.37 19.43
N ARG A 305 1.26 -6.31 19.80
CA ARG A 305 1.91 -6.32 21.11
C ARG A 305 2.84 -5.11 21.26
N ILE A 306 2.89 -4.55 22.45
CA ILE A 306 3.79 -3.47 22.81
C ILE A 306 4.44 -3.86 24.14
N SER A 307 5.76 -3.69 24.26
CA SER A 307 6.48 -3.96 25.52
C SER A 307 6.04 -3.03 26.64
N ASP A 308 6.07 -3.53 27.88
CA ASP A 308 5.68 -2.75 29.04
C ASP A 308 6.58 -1.51 29.25
N GLU A 309 7.86 -1.62 28.88
CA GLU A 309 8.80 -0.51 28.93
C GLU A 309 8.41 0.61 27.95
N ALA A 310 8.03 0.26 26.72
CA ALA A 310 7.61 1.25 25.73
C ALA A 310 6.29 1.93 26.14
N VAL A 311 5.37 1.17 26.73
CA VAL A 311 4.13 1.72 27.31
C VAL A 311 4.45 2.70 28.45
N ALA A 312 5.34 2.33 29.37
CA ALA A 312 5.73 3.19 30.50
C ALA A 312 6.37 4.49 30.00
N ALA A 313 7.32 4.40 29.07
CA ALA A 313 7.99 5.57 28.50
C ALA A 313 7.02 6.50 27.73
N ALA A 314 6.05 5.93 27.01
CA ALA A 314 5.03 6.71 26.34
C ALA A 314 4.12 7.44 27.33
N ARG A 315 3.71 6.78 28.41
CA ARG A 315 2.86 7.37 29.46
C ARG A 315 3.59 8.51 30.18
N GLU A 316 4.88 8.33 30.49
CA GLU A 316 5.72 9.39 31.09
C GLU A 316 5.78 10.63 30.19
N TYR A 317 6.02 10.43 28.88
CA TYR A 317 6.00 11.53 27.91
C TYR A 317 4.64 12.23 27.84
N ILE A 318 3.54 11.44 27.76
CA ILE A 318 2.18 11.98 27.69
C ILE A 318 1.85 12.80 28.93
N ALA A 319 2.21 12.32 30.13
CA ALA A 319 2.02 13.06 31.37
C ALA A 319 2.74 14.43 31.34
N GLY A 320 3.98 14.44 30.89
CA GLY A 320 4.78 15.67 30.83
C GLY A 320 4.35 16.67 29.78
N ALA A 321 3.93 16.17 28.58
CA ALA A 321 3.62 17.03 27.44
C ALA A 321 2.15 17.48 27.38
N TYR A 322 1.20 16.64 27.84
CA TYR A 322 -0.25 16.87 27.74
C TYR A 322 -0.94 16.88 29.10
N GLY A 323 -0.35 16.34 30.15
CA GLY A 323 -0.92 16.21 31.48
C GLY A 323 -1.52 14.82 31.76
N GLU A 324 -1.70 14.51 33.04
CA GLU A 324 -2.18 13.22 33.53
C GLU A 324 -3.56 12.79 32.97
N SER A 325 -4.45 13.75 32.70
CA SER A 325 -5.77 13.50 32.14
C SER A 325 -5.73 12.87 30.71
N TYR A 326 -4.63 13.06 30.00
CA TYR A 326 -4.43 12.49 28.65
C TYR A 326 -3.91 11.06 28.68
N ILE A 327 -3.54 10.51 29.83
CA ILE A 327 -3.10 9.11 29.95
C ILE A 327 -4.32 8.22 29.95
N CYS A 328 -4.31 7.14 29.15
CA CYS A 328 -5.33 6.10 29.27
C CYS A 328 -5.33 5.49 30.69
N PRO A 329 -6.44 5.49 31.44
CA PRO A 329 -6.44 5.04 32.84
C PRO A 329 -6.20 3.53 33.02
N TYR A 330 -6.18 2.76 31.95
CA TYR A 330 -5.91 1.32 31.93
C TYR A 330 -4.88 0.97 30.84
N LYS A 331 -4.24 -0.19 30.99
CA LYS A 331 -3.38 -0.73 29.92
C LYS A 331 -4.25 -1.23 28.78
N ARG A 332 -4.14 -0.60 27.60
CA ARG A 332 -4.83 -1.07 26.41
C ARG A 332 -4.19 -2.34 25.89
N THR A 333 -5.03 -3.31 25.60
CA THR A 333 -4.64 -4.54 24.90
C THR A 333 -5.42 -4.62 23.60
N TRP A 334 -4.74 -4.96 22.54
CA TRP A 334 -5.33 -5.09 21.21
C TRP A 334 -5.28 -6.56 20.79
N LYS A 335 -6.42 -7.08 20.30
CA LYS A 335 -6.46 -8.46 19.78
C LYS A 335 -5.98 -8.46 18.32
N THR A 336 -4.97 -9.25 18.02
CA THR A 336 -4.58 -9.59 16.65
C THR A 336 -5.63 -10.51 16.03
N LYS A 337 -5.96 -10.26 14.76
CA LYS A 337 -6.88 -11.14 14.00
C LYS A 337 -6.21 -12.47 13.62
N SER A 338 -4.88 -12.51 13.56
CA SER A 338 -4.09 -13.71 13.28
C SER A 338 -3.75 -14.45 14.56
N ALA A 339 -4.18 -15.70 14.64
CA ALA A 339 -4.02 -16.55 15.84
C ALA A 339 -2.74 -17.41 15.80
N THR A 340 -1.69 -17.01 15.09
CA THR A 340 -0.46 -17.80 15.00
C THR A 340 0.53 -17.40 16.09
N ALA A 341 0.82 -18.34 16.99
CA ALA A 341 1.74 -18.17 18.12
C ALA A 341 3.19 -17.79 17.70
N ALA A 342 3.60 -18.05 16.46
CA ALA A 342 4.92 -17.70 15.95
C ALA A 342 5.13 -16.19 15.79
N GLN A 343 4.05 -15.40 15.69
CA GLN A 343 4.09 -13.92 15.54
C GLN A 343 3.96 -13.18 16.88
N ASP A 344 3.67 -13.88 17.97
CA ASP A 344 3.66 -13.29 19.31
C ASP A 344 5.05 -12.83 19.80
N ALA A 345 6.12 -13.26 19.12
CA ALA A 345 7.48 -12.80 19.41
C ALA A 345 7.73 -11.35 18.97
N HIS A 346 7.02 -10.87 17.92
CA HIS A 346 7.20 -9.53 17.41
C HIS A 346 6.38 -8.49 18.18
N GLU A 347 6.80 -7.23 18.08
CA GLU A 347 6.04 -6.08 18.53
C GLU A 347 5.37 -5.34 17.37
N ALA A 348 4.40 -4.47 17.69
CA ALA A 348 3.88 -3.48 16.77
C ALA A 348 4.98 -2.50 16.32
N ILE A 349 4.78 -1.85 15.18
CA ILE A 349 5.70 -0.83 14.68
C ILE A 349 5.54 0.42 15.52
N ARG A 350 6.57 0.72 16.31
CA ARG A 350 6.62 1.84 17.25
C ARG A 350 7.99 2.50 17.25
N PRO A 351 8.14 3.72 17.79
CA PRO A 351 9.45 4.29 18.02
C PRO A 351 10.24 3.43 19.03
N SER A 352 11.53 3.22 18.77
CA SER A 352 12.45 2.52 19.71
C SER A 352 12.64 3.31 20.99
N VAL A 353 12.63 4.64 20.91
CA VAL A 353 12.72 5.56 22.05
C VAL A 353 11.51 6.49 22.00
N PRO A 354 10.44 6.21 22.75
CA PRO A 354 9.21 7.01 22.75
C PRO A 354 9.42 8.50 23.06
N GLY A 355 10.37 8.84 23.96
CA GLY A 355 10.69 10.22 24.31
C GLY A 355 11.41 11.00 23.21
N LEU A 356 11.95 10.37 22.16
CA LEU A 356 12.60 11.05 21.04
C LEU A 356 11.54 11.58 20.06
N THR A 357 11.26 12.88 20.17
CA THR A 357 10.17 13.50 19.41
C THR A 357 10.47 13.64 17.93
N PRO A 358 9.44 13.69 17.07
CA PRO A 358 9.64 13.97 15.64
C PRO A 358 10.36 15.27 15.34
N ASP A 359 10.17 16.31 16.16
CA ASP A 359 10.83 17.61 15.96
C ASP A 359 12.33 17.56 16.28
N GLU A 360 12.75 16.69 17.21
CA GLU A 360 14.16 16.40 17.46
C GLU A 360 14.78 15.60 16.33
N VAL A 361 14.06 14.59 15.84
CA VAL A 361 14.50 13.72 14.74
C VAL A 361 14.62 14.51 13.42
N ASP A 362 13.70 15.44 13.15
CA ASP A 362 13.70 16.30 11.95
C ASP A 362 14.93 17.21 11.86
N LYS A 363 15.65 17.44 12.98
CA LYS A 363 16.94 18.16 12.96
C LYS A 363 18.07 17.34 12.34
N SER A 364 17.91 16.03 12.27
CA SER A 364 18.95 15.08 11.80
C SER A 364 18.60 14.39 10.49
N ILE A 365 17.33 14.10 10.26
CA ILE A 365 16.85 13.42 9.04
C ILE A 365 15.73 14.22 8.37
N SER A 366 15.52 13.98 7.09
CA SER A 366 14.53 14.71 6.29
C SER A 366 13.84 13.80 5.27
N GLY A 367 12.88 14.34 4.52
CA GLY A 367 12.24 13.64 3.42
C GLY A 367 11.28 12.53 3.89
N ASP A 368 11.37 11.36 3.25
CA ASP A 368 10.43 10.25 3.46
C ASP A 368 10.57 9.63 4.85
N THR A 369 11.79 9.46 5.31
CA THR A 369 12.10 8.87 6.63
C THR A 369 11.56 9.72 7.77
N ALA A 370 11.78 11.04 7.73
CA ALA A 370 11.27 11.98 8.73
C ALA A 370 9.73 11.96 8.79
N LYS A 371 9.07 12.04 7.63
CA LYS A 371 7.61 12.00 7.54
C LYS A 371 7.03 10.70 8.07
N LEU A 372 7.66 9.57 7.73
CA LEU A 372 7.22 8.26 8.18
C LEU A 372 7.43 8.08 9.69
N TYR A 373 8.57 8.52 10.23
CA TYR A 373 8.83 8.50 11.67
C TYR A 373 7.79 9.28 12.44
N ARG A 374 7.49 10.53 12.02
CA ARG A 374 6.45 11.37 12.63
C ARG A 374 5.10 10.66 12.66
N MET A 375 4.72 10.00 11.56
CA MET A 375 3.46 9.25 11.49
C MET A 375 3.44 8.05 12.45
N ILE A 376 4.53 7.27 12.50
CA ILE A 376 4.65 6.11 13.40
C ILE A 376 4.62 6.57 14.86
N TRP A 377 5.40 7.58 15.19
CA TRP A 377 5.48 8.12 16.55
C TRP A 377 4.13 8.66 17.01
N SER A 378 3.47 9.50 16.21
CA SER A 378 2.18 10.10 16.57
C SER A 378 1.09 9.03 16.78
N ARG A 379 1.03 8.01 15.91
CA ARG A 379 0.08 6.91 16.04
C ARG A 379 0.34 6.07 17.29
N PHE A 380 1.60 5.76 17.57
CA PHE A 380 1.97 5.01 18.77
C PHE A 380 1.61 5.78 20.05
N MET A 381 2.00 7.05 20.14
CA MET A 381 1.69 7.87 21.32
C MET A 381 0.17 8.01 21.51
N ALA A 382 -0.56 8.32 20.44
CA ALA A 382 -2.03 8.39 20.45
C ALA A 382 -2.67 7.10 20.95
N SER A 383 -2.11 5.94 20.59
CA SER A 383 -2.62 4.64 21.06
C SER A 383 -2.54 4.45 22.58
N GLN A 384 -1.68 5.20 23.28
CA GLN A 384 -1.52 5.17 24.72
C GLN A 384 -2.29 6.29 25.45
N MET A 385 -2.90 7.23 24.68
CA MET A 385 -3.67 8.35 25.22
C MET A 385 -5.11 7.96 25.58
N ALA A 386 -5.74 8.82 26.36
CA ALA A 386 -7.16 8.70 26.75
C ALA A 386 -8.09 8.86 25.53
N ASP A 387 -9.30 8.31 25.66
CA ASP A 387 -10.35 8.40 24.65
C ASP A 387 -10.79 9.86 24.44
N CYS A 388 -11.09 10.22 23.19
CA CYS A 388 -11.77 11.46 22.89
C CYS A 388 -13.25 11.36 23.34
N GLN A 389 -13.68 12.30 24.19
CA GLN A 389 -15.05 12.37 24.69
C GLN A 389 -15.88 13.31 23.85
N GLN A 390 -17.06 12.89 23.48
CA GLN A 390 -17.96 13.64 22.62
C GLN A 390 -19.36 13.60 23.17
N ASP A 391 -19.98 14.77 23.31
CA ASP A 391 -21.41 14.89 23.53
C ASP A 391 -22.11 14.85 22.17
N THR A 392 -23.00 13.88 21.99
CA THR A 392 -23.74 13.69 20.74
C THR A 392 -25.17 14.19 20.87
N VAL A 393 -25.69 14.79 19.82
CA VAL A 393 -27.07 15.24 19.73
C VAL A 393 -27.67 14.73 18.43
N SER A 394 -28.82 14.10 18.50
CA SER A 394 -29.65 13.73 17.34
C SER A 394 -31.02 14.31 17.52
N VAL A 395 -31.50 15.00 16.49
CA VAL A 395 -32.81 15.67 16.50
C VAL A 395 -33.67 15.11 15.38
N THR A 396 -34.96 14.88 15.70
CA THR A 396 -36.00 14.65 14.71
C THR A 396 -36.87 15.87 14.68
N VAL A 397 -37.05 16.50 13.51
CA VAL A 397 -37.91 17.65 13.28
C VAL A 397 -39.14 17.19 12.49
N TYR A 398 -40.32 17.54 12.95
CA TYR A 398 -41.57 17.25 12.28
C TYR A 398 -42.04 18.45 11.45
N ALA A 399 -42.49 18.21 10.23
CA ALA A 399 -43.10 19.22 9.38
C ALA A 399 -44.02 18.59 8.33
N GLY A 400 -45.24 19.04 8.15
CA GLY A 400 -46.13 18.66 7.05
C GLY A 400 -46.37 17.14 6.90
N GLY A 401 -46.35 16.39 8.01
CA GLY A 401 -46.47 14.91 7.95
C GLY A 401 -45.17 14.17 7.62
N TYR A 402 -44.03 14.86 7.66
CA TYR A 402 -42.72 14.32 7.39
C TYR A 402 -41.79 14.46 8.60
N ARG A 403 -40.79 13.59 8.66
CA ARG A 403 -39.71 13.62 9.68
C ARG A 403 -38.39 13.92 9.03
N PHE A 404 -37.73 14.99 9.51
CA PHE A 404 -36.36 15.35 9.15
C PHE A 404 -35.41 14.99 10.28
N LYS A 405 -34.22 14.52 9.97
CA LYS A 405 -33.20 14.16 10.96
C LYS A 405 -31.94 14.99 10.76
N ALA A 406 -31.36 15.41 11.88
CA ALA A 406 -30.01 15.94 11.94
C ALA A 406 -29.29 15.35 13.15
N SER A 407 -27.97 15.21 13.02
CA SER A 407 -27.10 14.78 14.11
C SER A 407 -25.84 15.63 14.13
N GLY A 408 -25.27 15.75 15.29
CA GLY A 408 -24.00 16.45 15.49
C GLY A 408 -23.34 15.97 16.78
N TYR A 409 -22.09 16.41 16.96
CA TYR A 409 -21.39 16.21 18.21
C TYR A 409 -20.52 17.40 18.58
N THR A 410 -20.22 17.53 19.84
CA THR A 410 -19.27 18.49 20.39
C THR A 410 -18.19 17.73 21.13
N VAL A 411 -16.93 17.99 20.81
CA VAL A 411 -15.79 17.43 21.55
C VAL A 411 -15.71 18.12 22.90
N THR A 412 -15.88 17.36 23.97
CA THR A 412 -15.76 17.84 25.36
C THR A 412 -14.38 17.59 25.93
N PHE A 413 -13.68 16.56 25.44
CA PHE A 413 -12.29 16.29 25.73
C PHE A 413 -11.66 15.62 24.48
N ASP A 414 -10.62 16.24 23.94
CA ASP A 414 -10.00 15.81 22.69
C ASP A 414 -9.18 14.52 22.82
N GLY A 415 -8.62 14.23 24.02
CA GLY A 415 -7.89 13.00 24.26
C GLY A 415 -6.82 12.75 23.20
N PHE A 416 -6.79 11.53 22.63
CA PHE A 416 -5.80 11.16 21.62
C PHE A 416 -5.87 11.99 20.32
N THR A 417 -7.02 12.62 20.01
CA THR A 417 -7.19 13.42 18.79
C THR A 417 -6.40 14.74 18.83
N ALA A 418 -5.94 15.15 20.03
CA ALA A 418 -4.99 16.26 20.17
C ALA A 418 -3.68 16.01 19.40
N LEU A 419 -3.29 14.74 19.25
CA LEU A 419 -2.03 14.35 18.61
C LEU A 419 -2.23 13.68 17.24
N TYR A 420 -3.22 12.81 17.12
CA TYR A 420 -3.38 11.99 15.93
C TYR A 420 -4.81 11.56 15.69
N GLU A 421 -5.23 11.68 14.44
CA GLU A 421 -6.47 11.13 13.93
C GLU A 421 -6.20 10.39 12.62
N GLU A 422 -6.76 9.19 12.42
CA GLU A 422 -6.52 8.38 11.23
C GLU A 422 -7.13 9.02 9.98
N ALA A 423 -6.42 8.95 8.86
CA ALA A 423 -6.96 9.42 7.59
C ALA A 423 -7.96 8.39 7.04
N THR A 424 -9.12 8.87 6.58
CA THR A 424 -10.15 8.05 5.94
C THR A 424 -10.12 8.22 4.42
N ASP A 425 -10.53 7.18 3.69
CA ASP A 425 -10.68 7.24 2.22
C ASP A 425 -11.95 8.03 1.82
N GLU A 426 -12.91 8.15 2.73
CA GLU A 426 -14.12 8.93 2.56
C GLU A 426 -13.92 10.34 3.12
N LYS A 427 -14.46 11.33 2.41
CA LYS A 427 -14.57 12.68 2.98
C LYS A 427 -15.59 12.61 4.13
N GLU A 428 -15.10 12.48 5.36
CA GLU A 428 -15.97 12.63 6.52
C GLU A 428 -16.67 13.98 6.40
N LYS A 429 -18.00 13.95 6.34
CA LYS A 429 -18.79 15.16 6.58
C LYS A 429 -18.44 15.59 7.99
N LYS A 430 -17.79 16.74 8.13
CA LYS A 430 -17.62 17.37 9.43
C LYS A 430 -19.04 17.53 10.00
N GLU A 431 -19.41 16.63 10.91
CA GLU A 431 -20.64 16.79 11.66
C GLU A 431 -20.50 18.08 12.46
N THR A 432 -21.28 19.06 12.07
CA THR A 432 -21.30 20.37 12.74
C THR A 432 -22.06 20.23 14.05
N SER A 433 -21.55 20.86 15.11
CA SER A 433 -22.29 21.01 16.37
C SER A 433 -23.66 21.63 16.08
N LEU A 434 -24.73 20.94 16.53
CA LEU A 434 -26.08 21.50 16.47
C LEU A 434 -26.18 22.65 17.47
N PRO A 435 -26.97 23.71 17.16
CA PRO A 435 -27.32 24.75 18.14
C PRO A 435 -28.12 24.13 19.31
N PRO A 436 -28.17 24.80 20.47
CA PRO A 436 -29.08 24.40 21.55
C PRO A 436 -30.52 24.29 21.05
N LEU A 437 -31.15 23.15 21.29
CA LEU A 437 -32.53 22.84 20.89
C LEU A 437 -33.32 22.32 22.08
N GLU A 438 -34.64 22.57 22.06
CA GLU A 438 -35.62 22.08 23.04
C GLU A 438 -36.76 21.37 22.31
N GLU A 439 -37.29 20.27 22.90
CA GLU A 439 -38.48 19.61 22.35
C GLU A 439 -39.67 20.53 22.33
N GLY A 440 -40.46 20.48 21.26
CA GLY A 440 -41.57 21.40 21.02
C GLY A 440 -41.17 22.76 20.47
N GLN A 441 -39.89 23.06 20.34
CA GLN A 441 -39.41 24.33 19.79
C GLN A 441 -39.78 24.47 18.31
N VAL A 442 -40.43 25.61 17.93
CA VAL A 442 -40.69 25.95 16.54
C VAL A 442 -39.44 26.55 15.91
N LEU A 443 -39.08 26.03 14.73
CA LEU A 443 -37.90 26.42 13.96
C LEU A 443 -38.30 27.19 12.71
N LYS A 444 -37.55 28.23 12.39
CA LYS A 444 -37.79 29.00 11.17
C LYS A 444 -37.13 28.30 9.99
N LEU A 445 -37.90 27.87 8.99
CA LEU A 445 -37.36 27.43 7.72
C LEU A 445 -36.62 28.58 7.04
N ARG A 446 -35.36 28.42 6.70
CA ARG A 446 -34.56 29.38 5.91
C ARG A 446 -34.53 28.99 4.44
N GLU A 447 -34.34 27.69 4.19
CA GLU A 447 -34.25 27.14 2.84
C GLU A 447 -34.72 25.69 2.86
N LEU A 448 -35.51 25.30 1.87
CA LEU A 448 -35.83 23.92 1.55
C LEU A 448 -35.19 23.59 0.20
N LYS A 449 -34.30 22.61 0.15
CA LYS A 449 -33.54 22.27 -1.05
C LYS A 449 -33.71 20.80 -1.39
N SER A 450 -34.22 20.53 -2.58
CA SER A 450 -34.16 19.19 -3.19
C SER A 450 -32.97 19.11 -4.14
N GLU A 451 -32.15 18.08 -3.99
CA GLU A 451 -30.96 17.87 -4.80
C GLU A 451 -30.98 16.48 -5.42
N GLN A 452 -30.97 16.42 -6.75
CA GLN A 452 -30.84 15.16 -7.51
C GLN A 452 -29.48 14.52 -7.23
N LYS A 453 -29.48 13.24 -6.98
CA LYS A 453 -28.30 12.39 -6.77
C LYS A 453 -28.45 11.10 -7.54
N PHE A 454 -27.33 10.51 -7.84
CA PHE A 454 -27.28 9.16 -8.39
C PHE A 454 -26.39 8.29 -7.51
N THR A 455 -26.80 7.05 -7.32
CA THR A 455 -25.92 6.06 -6.69
C THR A 455 -24.62 5.98 -7.48
N GLN A 456 -23.51 5.74 -6.78
CA GLN A 456 -22.19 5.69 -7.37
C GLN A 456 -21.69 4.23 -7.40
N PRO A 457 -20.95 3.83 -8.44
CA PRO A 457 -20.33 2.52 -8.46
C PRO A 457 -19.31 2.38 -7.32
N PRO A 458 -18.98 1.15 -6.92
CA PRO A 458 -17.91 0.96 -5.94
C PRO A 458 -16.61 1.58 -6.44
N ALA A 459 -15.83 2.15 -5.52
CA ALA A 459 -14.57 2.80 -5.90
C ALA A 459 -13.53 1.76 -6.35
N ARG A 460 -12.74 2.10 -7.39
CA ARG A 460 -11.55 1.32 -7.75
C ARG A 460 -10.59 1.25 -6.58
N TYR A 461 -9.88 0.15 -6.45
CA TYR A 461 -8.85 0.00 -5.44
C TYR A 461 -7.72 1.02 -5.61
N THR A 462 -7.27 1.57 -4.49
CA THR A 462 -5.95 2.18 -4.34
C THR A 462 -4.97 1.13 -3.79
N GLU A 463 -3.67 1.43 -3.70
CA GLU A 463 -2.74 0.51 -3.01
C GLU A 463 -3.19 0.25 -1.57
N ALA A 464 -3.65 1.30 -0.86
CA ALA A 464 -4.14 1.18 0.51
C ALA A 464 -5.35 0.24 0.63
N THR A 465 -6.36 0.43 -0.20
CA THR A 465 -7.59 -0.38 -0.13
C THR A 465 -7.38 -1.80 -0.67
N LEU A 466 -6.43 -2.01 -1.61
CA LEU A 466 -6.04 -3.34 -2.04
C LEU A 466 -5.30 -4.11 -0.92
N ILE A 467 -4.34 -3.46 -0.24
CA ILE A 467 -3.66 -4.07 0.91
C ILE A 467 -4.67 -4.47 1.99
N LYS A 468 -5.63 -3.58 2.28
CA LYS A 468 -6.72 -3.87 3.23
C LYS A 468 -7.53 -5.10 2.78
N ALA A 469 -7.93 -5.15 1.50
CA ALA A 469 -8.68 -6.29 0.97
C ALA A 469 -7.87 -7.60 1.01
N LEU A 470 -6.59 -7.58 0.68
CA LEU A 470 -5.70 -8.74 0.78
C LEU A 470 -5.60 -9.23 2.23
N GLU A 471 -5.38 -8.31 3.19
CA GLU A 471 -5.30 -8.62 4.62
C GLU A 471 -6.61 -9.21 5.15
N GLU A 472 -7.76 -8.59 4.85
CA GLU A 472 -9.08 -9.04 5.28
C GLU A 472 -9.44 -10.44 4.76
N ASN A 473 -8.97 -10.78 3.56
CA ASN A 473 -9.11 -12.10 2.96
C ASN A 473 -8.00 -13.08 3.37
N GLY A 474 -7.04 -12.67 4.21
CA GLY A 474 -5.94 -13.53 4.66
C GLY A 474 -4.89 -13.84 3.58
N ILE A 475 -4.83 -13.06 2.52
CA ILE A 475 -3.93 -13.22 1.37
C ILE A 475 -2.69 -12.34 1.54
N GLY A 476 -1.52 -12.96 1.37
CA GLY A 476 -0.24 -12.27 1.61
C GLY A 476 0.12 -12.20 3.09
N ARG A 477 1.30 -11.66 3.37
CA ARG A 477 1.88 -11.48 4.71
C ARG A 477 2.68 -10.17 4.73
N PRO A 478 3.12 -9.68 5.88
CA PRO A 478 3.90 -8.44 5.98
C PRO A 478 5.04 -8.29 4.98
N SER A 479 5.73 -9.37 4.65
CA SER A 479 6.82 -9.37 3.67
C SER A 479 6.37 -9.30 2.22
N THR A 480 5.10 -9.60 1.90
CA THR A 480 4.64 -9.81 0.51
C THR A 480 3.70 -8.75 -0.04
N TYR A 481 3.03 -7.92 0.79
CA TYR A 481 2.07 -6.92 0.29
C TYR A 481 2.68 -5.97 -0.76
N ALA A 482 3.79 -5.34 -0.44
CA ALA A 482 4.46 -4.43 -1.37
C ALA A 482 4.99 -5.12 -2.64
N PRO A 483 5.65 -6.30 -2.57
CA PRO A 483 6.04 -7.09 -3.74
C PRO A 483 4.86 -7.49 -4.64
N ILE A 484 3.71 -7.90 -4.08
CA ILE A 484 2.52 -8.27 -4.87
C ILE A 484 2.12 -7.10 -5.77
N ILE A 485 1.90 -5.92 -5.18
CA ILE A 485 1.45 -4.73 -5.91
C ILE A 485 2.48 -4.30 -6.97
N THR A 486 3.75 -4.26 -6.60
CA THR A 486 4.83 -3.91 -7.53
C THR A 486 4.87 -4.87 -8.71
N THR A 487 4.78 -6.17 -8.44
CA THR A 487 4.88 -7.20 -9.47
C THR A 487 3.73 -7.13 -10.48
N ILE A 488 2.48 -6.98 -10.05
CA ILE A 488 1.33 -6.91 -10.98
C ILE A 488 1.37 -5.65 -11.86
N ILE A 489 1.94 -4.56 -11.36
CA ILE A 489 2.15 -3.33 -12.13
C ILE A 489 3.32 -3.50 -13.12
N ASP A 490 4.45 -4.03 -12.66
CA ASP A 490 5.64 -4.22 -13.49
C ASP A 490 5.42 -5.24 -14.62
N ARG A 491 4.57 -6.24 -14.40
CA ARG A 491 4.13 -7.19 -15.43
C ARG A 491 3.17 -6.56 -16.45
N GLY A 492 2.59 -5.41 -16.12
CA GLY A 492 1.58 -4.75 -16.94
C GLY A 492 0.21 -5.41 -16.88
N ASP A 493 -0.07 -6.23 -15.88
CA ASP A 493 -1.39 -6.79 -15.62
C ASP A 493 -2.35 -5.71 -15.11
N VAL A 494 -1.80 -4.77 -14.34
CA VAL A 494 -2.49 -3.65 -13.71
C VAL A 494 -1.73 -2.36 -14.01
N GLU A 495 -2.44 -1.28 -14.23
CA GLU A 495 -1.89 0.07 -14.35
C GLU A 495 -2.39 0.99 -13.24
N ARG A 496 -1.62 2.04 -12.96
CA ARG A 496 -1.98 3.06 -11.96
C ARG A 496 -2.47 4.32 -12.65
N GLU A 497 -3.76 4.61 -12.50
CA GLU A 497 -4.41 5.81 -13.02
C GLU A 497 -4.87 6.67 -11.83
N GLN A 498 -4.35 7.88 -11.69
CA GLN A 498 -4.70 8.81 -10.59
C GLN A 498 -4.71 8.17 -9.18
N LYS A 499 -3.66 7.39 -8.87
CA LYS A 499 -3.51 6.59 -7.63
C LYS A 499 -4.47 5.38 -7.51
N LYS A 500 -5.35 5.14 -8.48
CA LYS A 500 -6.25 3.98 -8.52
C LYS A 500 -5.64 2.88 -9.38
N LEU A 501 -5.91 1.64 -9.02
CA LEU A 501 -5.47 0.46 -9.73
C LEU A 501 -6.57 0.03 -10.71
N LYS A 502 -6.19 -0.18 -11.96
CA LYS A 502 -7.08 -0.61 -13.03
C LYS A 502 -6.47 -1.79 -13.78
N PRO A 503 -7.22 -2.85 -14.07
CA PRO A 503 -6.70 -3.94 -14.87
C PRO A 503 -6.47 -3.47 -16.29
N THR A 504 -5.37 -3.90 -16.91
CA THR A 504 -5.12 -3.66 -18.33
C THR A 504 -5.87 -4.68 -19.17
N LEU A 505 -6.00 -4.43 -20.48
CA LEU A 505 -6.58 -5.43 -21.40
C LEU A 505 -5.80 -6.75 -21.38
N LEU A 506 -4.47 -6.65 -21.19
CA LEU A 506 -3.64 -7.83 -21.01
C LEU A 506 -3.96 -8.55 -19.70
N GLY A 507 -4.04 -7.83 -18.58
CA GLY A 507 -4.36 -8.39 -17.26
C GLY A 507 -5.73 -9.08 -17.28
N ARG A 508 -6.74 -8.47 -17.89
CA ARG A 508 -8.08 -9.06 -18.05
C ARG A 508 -8.07 -10.32 -18.90
N ALA A 509 -7.30 -10.35 -20.01
CA ALA A 509 -7.18 -11.53 -20.85
C ALA A 509 -6.45 -12.68 -20.14
N VAL A 510 -5.42 -12.38 -19.35
CA VAL A 510 -4.71 -13.38 -18.53
C VAL A 510 -5.59 -13.86 -17.40
N ASP A 511 -6.29 -12.95 -16.68
CA ASP A 511 -7.20 -13.30 -15.59
C ASP A 511 -8.34 -14.20 -16.10
N GLY A 512 -8.97 -13.85 -17.22
CA GLY A 512 -10.01 -14.67 -17.85
C GLY A 512 -9.53 -16.09 -18.18
N LEU A 513 -8.32 -16.22 -18.76
CA LEU A 513 -7.73 -17.53 -19.03
C LEU A 513 -7.44 -18.31 -17.74
N MET A 514 -6.92 -17.62 -16.72
CA MET A 514 -6.64 -18.24 -15.43
C MET A 514 -7.91 -18.71 -14.72
N LEU A 515 -8.99 -17.93 -14.78
CA LEU A 515 -10.30 -18.28 -14.25
C LEU A 515 -10.90 -19.51 -14.94
N GLU A 516 -10.78 -19.57 -16.26
CA GLU A 516 -11.34 -20.68 -17.04
C GLU A 516 -10.56 -21.99 -16.85
N GLN A 517 -9.22 -21.91 -16.82
CA GLN A 517 -8.37 -23.11 -16.84
C GLN A 517 -7.81 -23.47 -15.46
N PHE A 518 -7.67 -22.52 -14.54
CA PHE A 518 -7.07 -22.70 -13.23
C PHE A 518 -7.90 -22.01 -12.12
N PRO A 519 -9.20 -22.27 -12.01
CA PRO A 519 -10.09 -21.56 -11.09
C PRO A 519 -9.59 -21.61 -9.64
N HIS A 520 -9.04 -22.75 -9.20
CA HIS A 520 -8.49 -22.90 -7.83
C HIS A 520 -7.27 -22.02 -7.57
N ILE A 521 -6.40 -21.79 -8.58
CA ILE A 521 -5.18 -20.98 -8.39
C ILE A 521 -5.51 -19.50 -8.15
N VAL A 522 -6.58 -19.02 -8.75
CA VAL A 522 -7.05 -17.63 -8.63
C VAL A 522 -8.16 -17.47 -7.59
N ASP A 523 -8.49 -18.54 -6.88
CA ASP A 523 -9.49 -18.51 -5.84
C ASP A 523 -8.96 -17.84 -4.57
N VAL A 524 -9.77 -16.95 -3.99
CA VAL A 524 -9.43 -16.15 -2.80
C VAL A 524 -9.31 -17.04 -1.57
N ASP A 525 -10.29 -17.92 -1.36
CA ASP A 525 -10.36 -18.79 -0.19
C ASP A 525 -9.25 -19.84 -0.21
N PHE A 526 -8.99 -20.42 -1.39
CA PHE A 526 -7.88 -21.34 -1.60
C PHE A 526 -6.52 -20.69 -1.31
N SER A 527 -6.32 -19.45 -1.77
CA SER A 527 -5.07 -18.72 -1.48
C SER A 527 -4.91 -18.39 0.00
N ALA A 528 -6.00 -18.02 0.67
CA ALA A 528 -6.01 -17.79 2.12
C ALA A 528 -5.71 -19.08 2.90
N GLU A 529 -6.29 -20.22 2.49
CA GLU A 529 -6.02 -21.53 3.11
C GLU A 529 -4.55 -21.94 2.94
N MET A 530 -3.98 -21.69 1.76
CA MET A 530 -2.55 -21.95 1.53
C MET A 530 -1.64 -21.11 2.44
N GLU A 531 -1.96 -19.82 2.64
CA GLU A 531 -1.23 -18.98 3.58
C GLU A 531 -1.34 -19.51 5.03
N LYS A 532 -2.52 -19.98 5.44
CA LYS A 532 -2.72 -20.63 6.75
C LYS A 532 -1.91 -21.95 6.86
N ASN A 533 -1.82 -22.72 5.77
CA ASN A 533 -1.04 -23.95 5.78
C ASN A 533 0.48 -23.66 5.91
N LEU A 534 0.97 -22.59 5.26
CA LEU A 534 2.34 -22.13 5.47
C LEU A 534 2.59 -21.64 6.91
N ASP A 535 1.61 -21.03 7.57
CA ASP A 535 1.69 -20.64 8.97
C ASP A 535 1.67 -21.88 9.91
N LYS A 536 0.99 -22.98 9.51
CA LYS A 536 1.04 -24.25 10.25
C LYS A 536 2.43 -24.88 10.14
N VAL A 537 3.10 -24.78 8.98
CA VAL A 537 4.50 -25.21 8.83
C VAL A 537 5.40 -24.38 9.75
N GLU A 538 5.23 -23.05 9.75
CA GLU A 538 6.00 -22.13 10.60
C GLU A 538 5.88 -22.43 12.09
N SER A 539 4.74 -22.94 12.53
CA SER A 539 4.48 -23.34 13.92
C SER A 539 4.80 -24.81 14.21
N GLY A 540 5.45 -25.53 13.30
CA GLY A 540 5.81 -26.96 13.45
C GLY A 540 4.62 -27.92 13.48
N LYS A 541 3.41 -27.47 13.10
CA LYS A 541 2.19 -28.29 13.14
C LYS A 541 1.99 -29.16 11.91
N THR A 542 2.69 -28.86 10.81
CA THR A 542 2.54 -29.58 9.53
C THR A 542 3.89 -29.63 8.83
N ASP A 543 4.19 -30.78 8.24
CA ASP A 543 5.36 -30.96 7.41
C ASP A 543 5.27 -30.18 6.11
N TRP A 544 6.36 -29.54 5.69
CA TRP A 544 6.38 -28.68 4.51
C TRP A 544 6.28 -29.49 3.19
N HIS A 545 6.83 -30.72 3.15
CA HIS A 545 6.74 -31.59 1.97
C HIS A 545 5.30 -31.97 1.71
N LYS A 546 4.54 -32.31 2.77
CA LYS A 546 3.12 -32.59 2.66
C LYS A 546 2.34 -31.38 2.13
N THR A 547 2.64 -30.20 2.64
CA THR A 547 1.97 -28.96 2.18
C THR A 547 2.22 -28.70 0.69
N VAL A 548 3.45 -28.96 0.21
CA VAL A 548 3.81 -28.81 -1.20
C VAL A 548 3.18 -29.91 -2.05
N ASP A 549 3.19 -31.15 -1.60
CA ASP A 549 2.66 -32.33 -2.31
C ASP A 549 1.13 -32.21 -2.51
N ASP A 550 0.40 -31.90 -1.45
CA ASP A 550 -1.06 -31.70 -1.49
C ASP A 550 -1.45 -30.64 -2.53
N PHE A 551 -0.70 -29.54 -2.60
CA PHE A 551 -0.88 -28.52 -3.62
C PHE A 551 -0.51 -28.99 -5.02
N TYR A 552 0.68 -29.58 -5.18
CA TYR A 552 1.24 -29.85 -6.51
C TYR A 552 0.46 -30.89 -7.29
N LYS A 553 -0.08 -31.94 -6.63
CA LYS A 553 -0.91 -32.96 -7.26
C LYS A 553 -2.14 -32.36 -7.95
N GLY A 554 -2.86 -31.50 -7.27
CA GLY A 554 -4.03 -30.79 -7.84
C GLY A 554 -3.63 -29.82 -8.94
N PHE A 555 -2.53 -29.10 -8.77
CA PHE A 555 -2.01 -28.15 -9.75
C PHE A 555 -1.53 -28.85 -11.03
N ALA A 556 -0.80 -29.96 -10.93
CA ALA A 556 -0.31 -30.72 -12.07
C ALA A 556 -1.46 -31.29 -12.91
N ALA A 557 -2.49 -31.85 -12.27
CA ALA A 557 -3.69 -32.33 -12.95
C ALA A 557 -4.44 -31.18 -13.68
N SER A 558 -4.57 -30.04 -13.02
CA SER A 558 -5.20 -28.84 -13.65
C SER A 558 -4.41 -28.33 -14.84
N LEU A 559 -3.07 -28.39 -14.79
CA LEU A 559 -2.20 -27.95 -15.89
C LEU A 559 -2.34 -28.89 -17.09
N GLU A 560 -2.34 -30.20 -16.86
CA GLU A 560 -2.52 -31.21 -17.93
C GLU A 560 -3.89 -31.02 -18.61
N GLN A 561 -4.95 -30.82 -17.84
CA GLN A 561 -6.27 -30.57 -18.37
C GLN A 561 -6.32 -29.25 -19.17
N ALA A 562 -5.71 -28.19 -18.68
CA ALA A 562 -5.62 -26.90 -19.37
C ALA A 562 -4.86 -27.00 -20.71
N GLU A 563 -3.77 -27.78 -20.77
CA GLU A 563 -3.05 -28.03 -22.02
C GLU A 563 -3.94 -28.70 -23.06
N LYS A 564 -4.73 -29.71 -22.65
CA LYS A 564 -5.71 -30.39 -23.51
C LYS A 564 -6.84 -29.46 -23.97
N ASN A 565 -7.46 -28.71 -23.04
CA ASN A 565 -8.57 -27.79 -23.34
C ASN A 565 -8.16 -26.70 -24.33
N MET A 566 -6.93 -26.28 -24.26
CA MET A 566 -6.37 -25.17 -25.04
C MET A 566 -5.52 -25.63 -26.22
N GLU A 567 -5.56 -26.93 -26.59
CA GLU A 567 -4.84 -27.42 -27.75
C GLU A 567 -5.31 -26.69 -29.03
N GLY A 568 -4.36 -26.23 -29.84
CA GLY A 568 -4.62 -25.43 -31.04
C GLY A 568 -5.23 -24.02 -30.81
N LYS A 569 -5.59 -23.67 -29.60
CA LYS A 569 -6.23 -22.38 -29.28
C LYS A 569 -5.22 -21.36 -28.72
N LYS A 570 -5.50 -20.08 -28.96
CA LYS A 570 -4.78 -18.93 -28.35
C LYS A 570 -5.77 -17.87 -27.91
N VAL A 571 -5.48 -17.25 -26.78
CA VAL A 571 -6.21 -16.08 -26.29
C VAL A 571 -5.70 -14.84 -27.02
N LYS A 572 -6.60 -14.14 -27.68
CA LYS A 572 -6.28 -12.87 -28.34
C LYS A 572 -6.48 -11.73 -27.34
N VAL A 573 -5.42 -11.04 -26.99
CA VAL A 573 -5.51 -9.81 -26.20
C VAL A 573 -6.09 -8.72 -27.08
N PRO A 574 -7.20 -8.05 -26.71
CA PRO A 574 -7.74 -6.94 -27.47
C PRO A 574 -6.69 -5.82 -27.64
N ASP A 575 -6.68 -5.20 -28.80
CA ASP A 575 -5.83 -4.03 -29.02
C ASP A 575 -6.42 -2.81 -28.28
N GLU A 576 -5.58 -2.03 -27.62
CA GLU A 576 -5.99 -0.80 -26.93
C GLU A 576 -6.30 0.29 -27.98
N PRO A 577 -7.52 0.85 -28.03
CA PRO A 577 -7.87 1.85 -29.03
C PRO A 577 -7.08 3.15 -28.82
N SER A 578 -6.81 3.85 -29.92
CA SER A 578 -6.17 5.16 -29.92
C SER A 578 -6.99 6.16 -30.72
N SER A 579 -6.91 7.43 -30.36
CA SER A 579 -7.50 8.53 -31.16
C SER A 579 -6.70 8.87 -32.41
N GLU A 580 -5.51 8.29 -32.58
CA GLU A 580 -4.62 8.54 -33.72
C GLU A 580 -5.07 7.77 -34.97
N VAL A 581 -4.83 8.37 -36.14
CA VAL A 581 -5.06 7.74 -37.45
C VAL A 581 -3.75 7.44 -38.15
N CYS A 582 -3.77 6.42 -39.00
CA CYS A 582 -2.60 6.00 -39.75
C CYS A 582 -2.33 6.96 -40.91
N ASP A 583 -1.12 7.52 -40.99
CA ASP A 583 -0.72 8.44 -42.06
C ASP A 583 -0.66 7.77 -43.44
N LEU A 584 -0.56 6.44 -43.48
CA LEU A 584 -0.48 5.69 -44.78
C LEU A 584 -1.84 5.36 -45.35
N CYS A 585 -2.86 5.08 -44.54
CA CYS A 585 -4.13 4.59 -45.03
C CYS A 585 -5.38 5.20 -44.38
N GLY A 586 -5.21 6.15 -43.41
CA GLY A 586 -6.31 6.83 -42.73
C GLY A 586 -7.11 5.98 -41.73
N ARG A 587 -6.83 4.67 -41.59
CA ARG A 587 -7.52 3.80 -40.63
C ARG A 587 -7.12 4.17 -39.18
N PRO A 588 -7.97 3.93 -38.18
CA PRO A 588 -7.61 4.13 -36.77
C PRO A 588 -6.35 3.35 -36.39
N MET A 589 -5.53 3.92 -35.51
CA MET A 589 -4.39 3.21 -34.93
C MET A 589 -4.75 2.61 -33.58
N VAL A 590 -4.07 1.53 -33.24
CA VAL A 590 -4.18 0.84 -31.96
C VAL A 590 -2.84 0.79 -31.26
N ILE A 591 -2.86 0.81 -29.93
CA ILE A 591 -1.65 0.72 -29.12
C ILE A 591 -1.28 -0.75 -28.98
N LYS A 592 -0.09 -1.12 -29.45
CA LYS A 592 0.51 -2.45 -29.27
C LYS A 592 1.77 -2.39 -28.43
N VAL A 593 2.07 -3.51 -27.78
CA VAL A 593 3.30 -3.66 -26.99
C VAL A 593 4.33 -4.44 -27.80
N GLY A 594 5.41 -3.78 -28.18
CA GLY A 594 6.55 -4.38 -28.90
C GLY A 594 7.75 -4.62 -27.97
N LYS A 595 8.86 -5.11 -28.57
CA LYS A 595 10.13 -5.37 -27.86
C LYS A 595 10.67 -4.15 -27.11
N TYR A 596 10.38 -2.95 -27.61
CA TYR A 596 10.89 -1.70 -27.08
C TYR A 596 9.84 -0.86 -26.34
N GLY A 597 8.68 -1.47 -26.00
CA GLY A 597 7.57 -0.82 -25.28
C GLY A 597 6.31 -0.65 -26.15
N LYS A 598 5.36 0.17 -25.65
CA LYS A 598 4.11 0.48 -26.35
C LYS A 598 4.39 1.34 -27.61
N PHE A 599 3.69 1.04 -28.71
CA PHE A 599 3.73 1.82 -29.96
C PHE A 599 2.35 1.81 -30.63
N LEU A 600 2.11 2.75 -31.51
CA LEU A 600 0.90 2.81 -32.33
C LEU A 600 1.10 1.98 -33.60
N ALA A 601 0.16 1.07 -33.88
CA ALA A 601 0.12 0.27 -35.11
C ALA A 601 -1.21 0.50 -35.83
N CYS A 602 -1.18 0.46 -37.16
CA CYS A 602 -2.40 0.55 -37.92
C CYS A 602 -3.32 -0.67 -37.68
N SER A 603 -4.60 -0.44 -37.46
CA SER A 603 -5.61 -1.53 -37.33
C SER A 603 -5.74 -2.39 -38.59
N GLY A 604 -5.30 -1.89 -39.74
CA GLY A 604 -5.29 -2.58 -41.01
C GLY A 604 -4.10 -3.51 -41.25
N PHE A 605 -3.31 -3.85 -40.24
CA PHE A 605 -2.24 -4.84 -40.37
C PHE A 605 -2.85 -6.25 -40.67
N PRO A 606 -2.32 -7.05 -41.61
CA PRO A 606 -1.02 -6.90 -42.31
C PRO A 606 -1.06 -6.08 -43.60
N GLU A 607 -2.22 -5.66 -44.08
CA GLU A 607 -2.36 -4.88 -45.33
C GLU A 607 -1.68 -3.52 -45.26
N CYS A 608 -1.80 -2.85 -44.15
CA CYS A 608 -1.09 -1.61 -43.83
C CYS A 608 -0.13 -1.81 -42.68
N ARG A 609 1.17 -1.52 -42.89
CA ARG A 609 2.20 -1.66 -41.88
C ARG A 609 2.57 -0.33 -41.18
N GLY A 610 1.66 0.65 -41.23
CA GLY A 610 1.85 1.94 -40.58
C GLY A 610 2.08 1.80 -39.08
N THR A 611 3.16 2.37 -38.58
CA THR A 611 3.48 2.42 -37.15
C THR A 611 3.92 3.81 -36.75
N LYS A 612 3.52 4.26 -35.55
CA LYS A 612 3.99 5.49 -34.92
C LYS A 612 4.52 5.19 -33.53
N ARG A 613 5.44 6.01 -33.06
CA ARG A 613 5.83 5.95 -31.64
C ARG A 613 4.68 6.48 -30.78
N LEU A 614 4.37 5.79 -29.71
CA LEU A 614 3.46 6.31 -28.70
C LEU A 614 4.19 7.40 -27.95
N VAL A 615 3.81 8.65 -28.17
CA VAL A 615 4.36 9.83 -27.49
C VAL A 615 3.29 10.41 -26.56
N LYS A 616 3.70 10.72 -25.35
CA LYS A 616 2.81 11.37 -24.39
C LYS A 616 2.93 12.88 -24.58
N ASP A 617 1.85 13.47 -25.12
CA ASP A 617 1.70 14.90 -25.25
C ASP A 617 1.47 15.51 -23.85
N THR A 618 2.22 16.55 -23.53
CA THR A 618 2.09 17.28 -22.27
C THR A 618 1.06 18.40 -22.31
N GLY A 619 0.49 18.68 -23.49
CA GLY A 619 -0.36 19.83 -23.76
C GLY A 619 0.38 21.16 -23.85
N GLY A 620 1.70 21.17 -23.72
CA GLY A 620 2.55 22.35 -23.84
C GLY A 620 3.08 22.57 -25.26
N ILE A 621 3.24 23.83 -25.64
CA ILE A 621 3.88 24.24 -26.91
C ILE A 621 5.35 24.59 -26.63
N CYS A 622 6.23 24.23 -27.54
CA CYS A 622 7.65 24.48 -27.44
C CYS A 622 7.96 25.99 -27.35
N PRO A 623 8.65 26.47 -26.31
CA PRO A 623 8.93 27.88 -26.11
C PRO A 623 9.95 28.43 -27.13
N LYS A 624 10.81 27.55 -27.72
CA LYS A 624 11.83 27.94 -28.70
C LYS A 624 11.22 28.17 -30.10
N CYS A 625 10.46 27.19 -30.62
CA CYS A 625 9.92 27.33 -31.97
C CYS A 625 8.47 27.84 -32.04
N GLY A 626 7.76 27.87 -30.92
CA GLY A 626 6.36 28.34 -30.81
C GLY A 626 5.31 27.50 -31.57
N LYS A 627 5.71 26.39 -32.20
CA LYS A 627 4.84 25.59 -33.11
C LYS A 627 4.75 24.14 -32.69
N GLY A 628 5.85 23.50 -32.25
CA GLY A 628 5.90 22.08 -31.91
C GLY A 628 5.36 21.82 -30.51
N ARG A 629 4.69 20.67 -30.33
CA ARG A 629 4.23 20.20 -29.01
C ARG A 629 5.41 19.74 -28.16
N MET A 630 5.28 19.87 -26.84
CA MET A 630 6.26 19.33 -25.90
C MET A 630 5.87 17.89 -25.54
N LEU A 631 6.73 16.94 -25.87
CA LEU A 631 6.49 15.51 -25.71
C LEU A 631 7.34 14.95 -24.56
N GLU A 632 6.74 14.10 -23.74
CA GLU A 632 7.46 13.31 -22.73
C GLU A 632 8.27 12.21 -23.43
N ARG A 633 9.56 12.14 -23.14
CA ARG A 633 10.51 11.17 -23.69
C ARG A 633 11.32 10.52 -22.58
N LYS A 634 11.91 9.36 -22.84
CA LYS A 634 12.86 8.70 -21.93
C LYS A 634 14.26 8.70 -22.50
N SER A 635 15.23 9.10 -21.68
CA SER A 635 16.67 8.99 -22.01
C SER A 635 17.13 7.53 -22.03
N ALA A 636 18.31 7.26 -22.56
CA ALA A 636 18.91 5.91 -22.55
C ALA A 636 19.09 5.34 -21.13
N LYS A 637 19.20 6.20 -20.11
CA LYS A 637 19.27 5.81 -18.68
C LYS A 637 17.89 5.74 -18.00
N GLY A 638 16.77 5.78 -18.76
CA GLY A 638 15.42 5.68 -18.26
C GLY A 638 14.85 6.94 -17.62
N ARG A 639 15.57 8.06 -17.57
CA ARG A 639 15.07 9.33 -17.02
C ARG A 639 14.12 10.02 -17.99
N ILE A 640 12.99 10.53 -17.48
CA ILE A 640 12.02 11.31 -18.24
C ILE A 640 12.61 12.69 -18.53
N TYR A 641 12.47 13.14 -19.78
CA TYR A 641 12.73 14.50 -20.22
C TYR A 641 11.65 14.93 -21.21
N TYR A 642 11.56 16.21 -21.46
CA TYR A 642 10.57 16.80 -22.35
C TYR A 642 11.27 17.45 -23.54
N GLY A 643 10.87 17.11 -24.75
CA GLY A 643 11.48 17.59 -25.97
C GLY A 643 10.45 18.04 -27.01
N CYS A 644 10.83 18.95 -27.88
CA CYS A 644 10.00 19.39 -28.99
C CYS A 644 9.71 18.23 -29.94
N GLU A 645 8.47 18.12 -30.45
CA GLU A 645 8.10 17.11 -31.45
C GLU A 645 8.83 17.32 -32.78
N ARG A 646 9.23 18.55 -33.09
CA ARG A 646 9.91 18.93 -34.33
C ARG A 646 11.41 18.63 -34.34
N TYR A 647 11.92 17.86 -33.38
CA TYR A 647 13.31 17.40 -33.48
C TYR A 647 13.52 16.56 -34.76
N PRO A 648 14.58 16.76 -35.58
CA PRO A 648 15.78 17.60 -35.31
C PRO A 648 15.64 19.08 -35.65
N ASP A 649 14.59 19.54 -36.34
CA ASP A 649 14.46 20.95 -36.77
C ASP A 649 14.41 21.93 -35.58
N CYS A 650 13.95 21.45 -34.41
CA CYS A 650 13.98 22.17 -33.16
C CYS A 650 14.53 21.26 -32.05
N ASP A 651 15.67 21.64 -31.50
CA ASP A 651 16.44 20.87 -30.51
C ASP A 651 16.07 21.17 -29.04
N PHE A 652 14.99 21.93 -28.80
CA PHE A 652 14.60 22.31 -27.45
C PHE A 652 14.26 21.08 -26.63
N MET A 653 14.93 20.93 -25.49
CA MET A 653 14.67 19.91 -24.48
C MET A 653 14.84 20.47 -23.07
N THR A 654 14.12 19.89 -22.13
CA THR A 654 14.18 20.22 -20.70
C THR A 654 13.89 19.02 -19.84
N TRP A 655 14.39 19.04 -18.59
CA TRP A 655 14.02 18.06 -17.55
C TRP A 655 12.81 18.50 -16.75
N ASP A 656 12.40 19.74 -16.86
CA ASP A 656 11.29 20.32 -16.12
C ASP A 656 9.97 20.08 -16.89
N MET A 657 8.94 19.65 -16.15
CA MET A 657 7.64 19.24 -16.72
C MET A 657 6.90 20.47 -17.28
N PRO A 658 6.54 20.48 -18.58
CA PRO A 658 5.65 21.50 -19.12
C PRO A 658 4.24 21.31 -18.53
N VAL A 659 3.57 22.42 -18.26
CA VAL A 659 2.20 22.47 -17.73
C VAL A 659 1.27 23.18 -18.70
N ALA A 660 -0.02 22.84 -18.67
CA ALA A 660 -1.03 23.44 -19.56
C ALA A 660 -1.33 24.94 -19.24
N VAL A 661 -0.61 25.53 -18.27
CA VAL A 661 -0.74 26.94 -17.88
C VAL A 661 0.14 27.76 -18.79
N LYS A 662 -0.42 28.86 -19.30
CA LYS A 662 0.31 29.83 -20.14
C LYS A 662 0.90 30.95 -19.28
N CYS A 663 2.06 31.43 -19.71
CA CYS A 663 2.73 32.58 -19.12
C CYS A 663 1.88 33.85 -19.32
N GLU A 664 1.54 34.54 -18.26
CA GLU A 664 0.76 35.79 -18.31
C GLU A 664 1.50 36.91 -19.02
N LYS A 665 2.87 36.89 -18.99
CA LYS A 665 3.69 37.93 -19.60
C LYS A 665 3.87 37.76 -21.12
N CYS A 666 3.96 36.51 -21.62
CA CYS A 666 4.32 36.27 -23.05
C CYS A 666 3.48 35.16 -23.73
N GLY A 667 2.51 34.53 -23.04
CA GLY A 667 1.62 33.50 -23.59
C GLY A 667 2.26 32.13 -23.82
N SER A 668 3.57 31.96 -23.53
CA SER A 668 4.27 30.66 -23.70
C SER A 668 3.91 29.64 -22.61
N THR A 669 4.17 28.38 -22.89
CA THR A 669 4.04 27.27 -21.92
C THR A 669 4.91 27.52 -20.70
N LEU A 670 4.37 27.30 -19.50
CA LEU A 670 5.12 27.31 -18.25
C LEU A 670 5.69 25.91 -17.94
N PHE A 671 6.81 25.88 -17.21
CA PHE A 671 7.50 24.66 -16.79
C PHE A 671 7.60 24.59 -15.28
N ARG A 672 7.42 23.39 -14.72
CA ARG A 672 7.45 23.18 -13.29
C ARG A 672 8.84 22.80 -12.81
N LYS A 673 9.38 23.60 -11.90
CA LYS A 673 10.63 23.34 -11.16
C LYS A 673 10.36 23.40 -9.66
N GLY A 674 10.26 22.23 -9.04
CA GLY A 674 9.90 22.14 -7.62
C GLY A 674 8.51 22.71 -7.32
N SER A 675 8.44 23.75 -6.47
CA SER A 675 7.20 24.44 -6.06
C SER A 675 6.86 25.66 -6.91
N LYS A 676 7.65 25.95 -7.98
CA LYS A 676 7.46 27.10 -8.85
C LYS A 676 7.14 26.67 -10.29
N LEU A 677 6.39 27.50 -11.00
CA LEU A 677 6.24 27.50 -12.44
C LEU A 677 7.07 28.65 -13.00
N TYR A 678 7.79 28.42 -14.08
CA TYR A 678 8.59 29.44 -14.74
C TYR A 678 8.41 29.41 -16.27
N CYS A 679 8.66 30.52 -16.93
CA CYS A 679 8.65 30.62 -18.38
C CYS A 679 10.05 30.31 -18.94
N ALA A 680 10.15 29.34 -19.87
CA ALA A 680 11.41 28.97 -20.51
C ALA A 680 11.61 29.69 -21.85
N LYS A 681 10.78 30.63 -22.22
CA LYS A 681 10.98 31.46 -23.44
C LYS A 681 12.10 32.46 -23.23
N GLU A 682 13.00 32.51 -24.16
CA GLU A 682 14.14 33.45 -24.13
C GLU A 682 13.66 34.90 -23.95
N GLY A 683 14.25 35.61 -22.99
CA GLY A 683 13.88 36.99 -22.65
C GLY A 683 12.65 37.13 -21.76
N CYS A 684 12.09 36.03 -21.21
CA CYS A 684 10.96 36.10 -20.27
C CYS A 684 11.36 35.56 -18.90
N ASP A 685 11.28 36.40 -17.89
CA ASP A 685 11.66 36.12 -16.50
C ASP A 685 10.45 35.79 -15.58
N PHE A 686 9.29 35.45 -16.16
CA PHE A 686 8.06 35.18 -15.40
C PHE A 686 8.18 33.91 -14.56
N GLU A 687 7.93 34.04 -13.27
CA GLU A 687 7.78 32.95 -12.32
C GLU A 687 6.52 33.10 -11.48
N MET A 688 5.89 32.00 -11.08
CA MET A 688 4.76 31.98 -10.16
C MET A 688 4.80 30.70 -9.30
N PRO A 689 4.20 30.69 -8.10
CA PRO A 689 4.04 29.46 -7.33
C PRO A 689 3.11 28.49 -8.06
N VAL A 690 3.32 27.18 -7.86
CA VAL A 690 2.38 26.16 -8.38
C VAL A 690 1.02 26.39 -7.71
N PRO A 691 -0.07 26.59 -8.47
CA PRO A 691 -1.41 26.72 -7.89
C PRO A 691 -1.72 25.49 -7.02
N LYS A 692 -2.24 25.72 -5.82
CA LYS A 692 -2.79 24.64 -5.01
C LYS A 692 -3.98 24.06 -5.79
N LYS A 693 -3.99 22.75 -6.02
CA LYS A 693 -5.20 22.09 -6.53
C LYS A 693 -6.26 22.18 -5.44
N ASP A 694 -7.37 22.84 -5.77
CA ASP A 694 -8.60 22.78 -4.99
C ASP A 694 -9.14 21.34 -4.92
#